data_e267d6c23a047cea7901db1470ca110e
#
_entry.id   e267d6c23a047cea7901db1470ca110e
#
_cell.length_a   1.000
_cell.length_b   1.000
_cell.length_c   1.000
_cell.angle_alpha   90.00
_cell.angle_beta   90.00
_cell.angle_gamma   90.00
#
_symmetry.space_group_name_H-M   'P 1'
#
loop_
_entity.id
_entity.type
_entity.pdbx_description
1 polymer ?
#
loop_
_entity_poly.entity_id
_entity_poly.type
_entity_poly.pdbx_seq_one_letter_code
_entity_poly.pdbx_strand_id
1 'polypeptide(L)'
;MSVDVSVERALDPFLPLPALSARAARTEAERCLYCFDAPCARACPTGIDVPSFIRKIATGNLQGSARTILAANPIGGTCAAACPVERLCEGVCVRAELDTPIAIGRLQRHAIDSLAASGEPFFTPGPSASASAAVIGAGPAGLACAAELRRAGVAVTVYDASARAGGLGDHGIVPWRLPREIVARDAAEVERAGAHFELGVTIGREVEPAELVARHDAVVVATGLGHGKPLGIKGEDYEGVVDALELIGHAIDGRPSGRPLGRVAVIGGGSTAFDAAAAAVQLGATEVTVFYRRSAAECTAYPHAIDLARSLGVGIRWLTAPVEIIGDGSVWAVEFEAMRLGAPDASGRRRPEPIPASRFDRPFDTVVRAVGQGAPTGLLAALGVAVHGDLAVADPVTGRTADPKVWAIGDIANGGAEVVNAVQAGKLAAASIVETLGVPRITPIRPSDSTVPGVDLFTDMAGIRGPNPFWLASCPITNTGEMVARAFDAGWGGVVWKTVGEPITNVTSRLGSLEIGGRRLVGLSNIELISDRSIETNLAEVADVKRRYPNQAVVVSLMVESKAQTWYDMVSRVNDTGADGIELNFGCPHGMSERGMGAAVGQVPEYVQMITEWVMEKAAVPVLVKLTPNVADIRPPARAARAAGADGVALINTISSLIGVDLDTWSPVPDVRGHGSHGGYSGPAVKPIALYMVSAVASDPDVRLPVSGIGGVADWHDAVEFMLAGATTVQVGTSVMHWGYRMIDDLVDGLSTYLRSKGLHSPAELVGRALPTLTDWGHLDQSFRLLAQIDEARCIHCNLCLVACNDGAHEAIHREGTNGTSRLVVEGDHCVGCHLCQYVCPVEGCISMVELEGPAAVH
;
A
#
# COMPACT_ATOMS: atom_id res chain seq x y z
N MET A 1 -13.81 -8.86 14.93
CA MET A 1 -15.09 -8.13 15.04
C MET A 1 -14.84 -6.73 14.51
N SER A 2 -15.42 -6.34 13.40
CA SER A 2 -15.47 -4.95 12.97
C SER A 2 -16.25 -4.19 14.06
N VAL A 3 -15.61 -3.23 14.70
CA VAL A 3 -16.36 -2.22 15.47
C VAL A 3 -17.34 -1.64 14.49
N ASP A 4 -18.62 -1.79 14.82
CA ASP A 4 -19.71 -1.44 13.93
C ASP A 4 -19.74 0.09 13.79
N VAL A 5 -19.08 0.61 12.76
CA VAL A 5 -19.02 2.04 12.41
C VAL A 5 -20.44 2.60 12.19
N SER A 6 -21.42 1.70 12.00
CA SER A 6 -22.84 2.05 11.90
C SER A 6 -23.39 2.58 13.23
N VAL A 7 -22.84 2.20 14.39
CA VAL A 7 -23.38 2.59 15.71
C VAL A 7 -22.99 4.04 16.07
N GLU A 8 -21.75 4.48 15.82
CA GLU A 8 -21.33 5.87 16.12
C GLU A 8 -21.99 6.88 15.18
N ARG A 9 -22.16 6.57 13.89
CA ARG A 9 -22.92 7.41 12.94
C ARG A 9 -24.41 7.44 13.22
N ALA A 10 -24.97 6.44 13.88
CA ALA A 10 -26.36 6.47 14.32
C ALA A 10 -26.61 7.48 15.44
N LEU A 11 -25.54 7.94 16.13
CA LEU A 11 -25.60 8.93 17.20
C LEU A 11 -25.37 10.36 16.70
N ASP A 12 -24.47 10.57 15.72
CA ASP A 12 -24.25 11.87 15.08
C ASP A 12 -23.81 11.70 13.61
N PRO A 13 -24.71 11.95 12.65
CA PRO A 13 -24.44 11.80 11.22
C PRO A 13 -23.45 12.84 10.67
N PHE A 14 -23.13 13.87 11.41
CA PHE A 14 -22.18 14.92 11.02
C PHE A 14 -20.74 14.66 11.48
N LEU A 15 -20.48 13.53 12.12
CA LEU A 15 -19.11 13.12 12.43
C LEU A 15 -18.42 12.48 11.23
N PRO A 16 -17.13 12.80 10.99
CA PRO A 16 -16.36 12.11 9.95
C PRO A 16 -16.18 10.63 10.32
N LEU A 17 -16.03 9.78 9.29
CA LEU A 17 -15.67 8.39 9.51
C LEU A 17 -14.35 8.29 10.27
N PRO A 18 -14.28 7.56 11.40
CA PRO A 18 -13.04 7.40 12.14
C PRO A 18 -11.98 6.66 11.30
N ALA A 19 -10.71 7.00 11.53
CA ALA A 19 -9.60 6.25 10.95
C ALA A 19 -9.64 4.78 11.42
N LEU A 20 -9.11 3.87 10.58
CA LEU A 20 -8.91 2.48 10.99
C LEU A 20 -7.87 2.41 12.12
N SER A 21 -8.13 1.63 13.16
CA SER A 21 -7.08 1.23 14.09
C SER A 21 -5.99 0.42 13.36
N ALA A 22 -4.77 0.38 13.88
CA ALA A 22 -3.66 -0.36 13.26
C ALA A 22 -4.03 -1.84 13.01
N ARG A 23 -4.69 -2.48 13.98
CA ARG A 23 -5.18 -3.87 13.83
C ARG A 23 -6.23 -4.00 12.73
N ALA A 24 -7.24 -3.12 12.72
CA ALA A 24 -8.30 -3.17 11.71
C ALA A 24 -7.72 -2.91 10.30
N ALA A 25 -6.79 -1.97 10.16
CA ALA A 25 -6.11 -1.69 8.91
C ALA A 25 -5.29 -2.90 8.43
N ARG A 26 -4.55 -3.56 9.31
CA ARG A 26 -3.80 -4.78 8.98
C ARG A 26 -4.73 -5.91 8.54
N THR A 27 -5.78 -6.18 9.32
CA THR A 27 -6.77 -7.23 8.98
C THR A 27 -7.43 -6.95 7.62
N GLU A 28 -7.80 -5.70 7.34
CA GLU A 28 -8.39 -5.33 6.06
C GLU A 28 -7.38 -5.43 4.91
N ALA A 29 -6.13 -5.03 5.14
CA ALA A 29 -5.06 -5.15 4.16
C ALA A 29 -4.73 -6.61 3.81
N GLU A 30 -4.77 -7.52 4.79
CA GLU A 30 -4.57 -8.96 4.59
C GLU A 30 -5.66 -9.62 3.70
N ARG A 31 -6.83 -9.00 3.56
CA ARG A 31 -7.87 -9.45 2.62
C ARG A 31 -7.53 -9.19 1.16
N CYS A 32 -6.60 -8.27 0.87
CA CYS A 32 -6.22 -7.93 -0.49
C CYS A 32 -5.57 -9.12 -1.21
N LEU A 33 -6.03 -9.39 -2.43
CA LEU A 33 -5.51 -10.49 -3.26
C LEU A 33 -4.17 -10.18 -3.92
N TYR A 34 -3.67 -8.95 -3.80
CA TYR A 34 -2.44 -8.49 -4.45
C TYR A 34 -2.44 -8.75 -5.96
N CYS A 35 -3.54 -8.41 -6.63
CA CYS A 35 -3.77 -8.70 -8.05
C CYS A 35 -2.66 -8.15 -8.94
N PHE A 36 -2.22 -8.94 -9.92
CA PHE A 36 -1.40 -8.46 -11.02
C PHE A 36 -2.27 -7.66 -11.99
N ASP A 37 -1.76 -6.53 -12.53
CA ASP A 37 -2.53 -5.61 -13.39
C ASP A 37 -3.90 -5.24 -12.78
N ALA A 38 -3.85 -4.80 -11.51
CA ALA A 38 -5.02 -4.61 -10.66
C ALA A 38 -6.03 -3.59 -11.22
N PRO A 39 -7.32 -3.96 -11.38
CA PRO A 39 -8.34 -3.01 -11.85
C PRO A 39 -8.43 -1.76 -10.97
N CYS A 40 -8.25 -1.89 -9.65
CA CYS A 40 -8.28 -0.76 -8.72
C CYS A 40 -7.16 0.26 -8.95
N ALA A 41 -5.96 -0.17 -9.36
CA ALA A 41 -4.87 0.74 -9.74
C ALA A 41 -5.18 1.46 -11.06
N ARG A 42 -5.74 0.75 -12.05
CA ARG A 42 -6.15 1.36 -13.34
C ARG A 42 -7.32 2.33 -13.21
N ALA A 43 -8.23 2.08 -12.28
CA ALA A 43 -9.35 2.96 -12.02
C ALA A 43 -8.96 4.24 -11.26
N CYS A 44 -7.77 4.29 -10.67
CA CYS A 44 -7.25 5.49 -10.03
C CYS A 44 -6.68 6.45 -11.10
N PRO A 45 -7.25 7.67 -11.28
CA PRO A 45 -6.74 8.61 -12.27
C PRO A 45 -5.26 8.98 -12.10
N THR A 46 -4.76 9.02 -10.86
CA THR A 46 -3.34 9.31 -10.57
C THR A 46 -2.44 8.07 -10.65
N GLY A 47 -3.01 6.87 -10.83
CA GLY A 47 -2.27 5.64 -11.01
C GLY A 47 -1.56 5.13 -9.75
N ILE A 48 -2.17 5.29 -8.56
CA ILE A 48 -1.63 4.71 -7.32
C ILE A 48 -1.53 3.19 -7.48
N ASP A 49 -0.36 2.62 -7.17
CA ASP A 49 -0.21 1.16 -7.05
C ASP A 49 -0.90 0.67 -5.76
N VAL A 50 -2.22 0.43 -5.91
CA VAL A 50 -3.08 0.04 -4.79
C VAL A 50 -2.65 -1.27 -4.14
N PRO A 51 -2.34 -2.36 -4.87
CA PRO A 51 -1.85 -3.59 -4.26
C PRO A 51 -0.55 -3.39 -3.47
N SER A 52 0.40 -2.60 -3.99
CA SER A 52 1.69 -2.40 -3.33
C SER A 52 1.53 -1.65 -2.00
N PHE A 53 0.80 -0.53 -1.96
CA PHE A 53 0.63 0.18 -0.69
C PHE A 53 -0.16 -0.63 0.34
N ILE A 54 -1.16 -1.42 -0.09
CA ILE A 54 -1.94 -2.29 0.82
C ILE A 54 -1.06 -3.40 1.38
N ARG A 55 -0.21 -4.03 0.55
CA ARG A 55 0.75 -5.01 1.03
C ARG A 55 1.66 -4.44 2.11
N LYS A 56 2.19 -3.23 1.91
CA LYS A 56 3.04 -2.54 2.88
C LYS A 56 2.31 -2.27 4.21
N ILE A 57 0.99 -2.04 4.19
CA ILE A 57 0.19 -1.99 5.43
C ILE A 57 0.14 -3.37 6.10
N ALA A 58 -0.13 -4.43 5.33
CA ALA A 58 -0.19 -5.79 5.86
C ALA A 58 1.12 -6.23 6.51
N THR A 59 2.26 -5.80 5.96
CA THR A 59 3.62 -6.09 6.47
C THR A 59 4.12 -5.05 7.48
N GLY A 60 3.29 -4.09 7.90
CA GLY A 60 3.67 -3.07 8.89
C GLY A 60 4.60 -1.96 8.37
N ASN A 61 4.90 -1.91 7.09
CA ASN A 61 5.70 -0.86 6.46
C ASN A 61 4.83 0.36 6.12
N LEU A 62 4.31 1.05 7.14
CA LEU A 62 3.38 2.18 6.96
C LEU A 62 4.00 3.38 6.25
N GLN A 63 5.28 3.68 6.52
CA GLN A 63 5.99 4.77 5.84
C GLN A 63 6.16 4.46 4.35
N GLY A 64 6.56 3.24 4.00
CA GLY A 64 6.66 2.80 2.62
C GLY A 64 5.30 2.77 1.91
N SER A 65 4.24 2.39 2.61
CA SER A 65 2.87 2.47 2.10
C SER A 65 2.49 3.91 1.73
N ALA A 66 2.72 4.86 2.63
CA ALA A 66 2.46 6.27 2.39
C ALA A 66 3.31 6.83 1.23
N ARG A 67 4.61 6.48 1.16
CA ARG A 67 5.49 6.87 0.03
C ARG A 67 4.95 6.36 -1.31
N THR A 68 4.47 5.11 -1.37
CA THR A 68 3.85 4.54 -2.60
C THR A 68 2.64 5.37 -3.05
N ILE A 69 1.78 5.79 -2.11
CA ILE A 69 0.62 6.63 -2.40
C ILE A 69 1.07 8.02 -2.87
N LEU A 70 1.95 8.67 -2.11
CA LEU A 70 2.37 10.05 -2.34
C LEU A 70 3.23 10.21 -3.61
N ALA A 71 3.96 9.18 -4.02
CA ALA A 71 4.66 9.18 -5.29
C ALA A 71 3.71 9.32 -6.49
N ALA A 72 2.51 8.73 -6.38
CA ALA A 72 1.48 8.81 -7.40
C ALA A 72 0.49 9.96 -7.19
N ASN A 73 0.26 10.40 -5.95
CA ASN A 73 -0.74 11.41 -5.57
C ASN A 73 -0.22 12.31 -4.44
N PRO A 74 0.30 13.51 -4.74
CA PRO A 74 0.93 14.39 -3.75
C PRO A 74 0.00 14.87 -2.62
N ILE A 75 -1.31 14.91 -2.83
CA ILE A 75 -2.32 15.23 -1.81
C ILE A 75 -3.18 14.00 -1.50
N GLY A 76 -2.50 12.88 -1.28
CA GLY A 76 -3.11 11.57 -1.05
C GLY A 76 -4.07 11.53 0.14
N GLY A 77 -3.85 12.35 1.16
CA GLY A 77 -4.74 12.47 2.32
C GLY A 77 -6.10 13.04 1.96
N THR A 78 -6.14 14.15 1.22
CA THR A 78 -7.37 14.77 0.71
C THR A 78 -8.14 13.80 -0.18
N CYS A 79 -7.46 13.13 -1.11
CA CYS A 79 -8.08 12.12 -1.98
C CYS A 79 -8.62 10.92 -1.22
N ALA A 80 -7.92 10.43 -0.20
CA ALA A 80 -8.36 9.30 0.63
C ALA A 80 -9.71 9.55 1.32
N ALA A 81 -9.99 10.81 1.68
CA ALA A 81 -11.24 11.20 2.33
C ALA A 81 -12.34 11.64 1.34
N ALA A 82 -11.97 12.29 0.23
CA ALA A 82 -12.92 12.93 -0.68
C ALA A 82 -13.33 12.08 -1.89
N CYS A 83 -12.49 11.13 -2.34
CA CYS A 83 -12.77 10.34 -3.54
C CYS A 83 -14.05 9.49 -3.40
N PRO A 84 -14.87 9.42 -4.45
CA PRO A 84 -15.99 8.48 -4.54
C PRO A 84 -15.46 7.08 -4.87
N VAL A 85 -14.89 6.41 -3.86
CA VAL A 85 -14.18 5.13 -4.02
C VAL A 85 -15.04 4.04 -4.63
N GLU A 86 -16.36 4.08 -4.38
CA GLU A 86 -17.37 3.17 -4.94
C GLU A 86 -17.56 3.30 -6.46
N ARG A 87 -17.11 4.41 -7.05
CA ARG A 87 -17.09 4.63 -8.51
C ARG A 87 -15.69 4.48 -9.11
N LEU A 88 -14.68 4.40 -8.27
CA LEU A 88 -13.27 4.31 -8.63
C LEU A 88 -12.69 2.97 -8.18
N CYS A 89 -11.66 3.01 -7.33
CA CYS A 89 -10.85 1.85 -6.96
C CYS A 89 -11.63 0.72 -6.24
N GLU A 90 -12.56 1.05 -5.33
CA GLU A 90 -13.37 0.05 -4.61
C GLU A 90 -14.45 -0.54 -5.50
N GLY A 91 -15.06 0.29 -6.37
CA GLY A 91 -16.13 -0.15 -7.28
C GLY A 91 -15.70 -1.18 -8.33
N VAL A 92 -14.40 -1.29 -8.61
CA VAL A 92 -13.82 -2.28 -9.53
C VAL A 92 -12.98 -3.34 -8.83
N CYS A 93 -13.02 -3.38 -7.49
CA CYS A 93 -12.26 -4.34 -6.71
C CYS A 93 -12.80 -5.75 -6.93
N VAL A 94 -11.98 -6.65 -7.47
CA VAL A 94 -12.38 -8.04 -7.76
C VAL A 94 -12.77 -8.84 -6.52
N ARG A 95 -12.39 -8.36 -5.33
CA ARG A 95 -12.81 -8.96 -4.06
C ARG A 95 -14.32 -8.90 -3.85
N ALA A 96 -15.00 -7.94 -4.48
CA ALA A 96 -16.46 -7.80 -4.43
C ALA A 96 -17.20 -9.05 -4.91
N GLU A 97 -16.59 -9.86 -5.78
CA GLU A 97 -17.18 -11.12 -6.26
C GLU A 97 -17.07 -12.26 -5.23
N LEU A 98 -16.24 -12.12 -4.20
CA LEU A 98 -16.05 -13.13 -3.15
C LEU A 98 -16.81 -12.77 -1.87
N ASP A 99 -16.75 -11.52 -1.45
CA ASP A 99 -17.42 -11.02 -0.24
C ASP A 99 -17.70 -9.51 -0.36
N THR A 100 -16.79 -8.65 0.06
CA THR A 100 -16.92 -7.18 -0.02
C THR A 100 -15.62 -6.57 -0.58
N PRO A 101 -15.70 -5.44 -1.31
CA PRO A 101 -14.52 -4.72 -1.75
C PRO A 101 -13.57 -4.43 -0.58
N ILE A 102 -12.29 -4.31 -0.88
CA ILE A 102 -11.31 -3.80 0.09
C ILE A 102 -11.60 -2.32 0.36
N ALA A 103 -11.57 -1.89 1.62
CA ALA A 103 -11.78 -0.49 2.03
C ALA A 103 -10.52 0.36 1.70
N ILE A 104 -10.25 0.55 0.40
CA ILE A 104 -9.01 1.12 -0.16
C ILE A 104 -8.81 2.55 0.32
N GLY A 105 -9.86 3.39 0.28
CA GLY A 105 -9.79 4.78 0.74
C GLY A 105 -9.43 4.89 2.22
N ARG A 106 -10.01 4.03 3.07
CA ARG A 106 -9.70 3.99 4.51
C ARG A 106 -8.28 3.51 4.80
N LEU A 107 -7.78 2.53 4.04
CA LEU A 107 -6.40 2.06 4.13
C LEU A 107 -5.41 3.14 3.66
N GLN A 108 -5.72 3.85 2.58
CA GLN A 108 -4.94 4.99 2.09
C GLN A 108 -4.85 6.08 3.17
N ARG A 109 -5.98 6.44 3.79
CA ARG A 109 -6.00 7.39 4.91
C ARG A 109 -5.14 6.93 6.08
N HIS A 110 -5.26 5.66 6.48
CA HIS A 110 -4.46 5.10 7.59
C HIS A 110 -2.95 5.24 7.34
N ALA A 111 -2.48 4.94 6.12
CA ALA A 111 -1.07 5.07 5.77
C ALA A 111 -0.58 6.52 5.82
N ILE A 112 -1.34 7.46 5.24
CA ILE A 112 -0.98 8.89 5.22
C ILE A 112 -1.02 9.49 6.63
N ASP A 113 -2.04 9.16 7.44
CA ASP A 113 -2.14 9.64 8.81
C ASP A 113 -0.98 9.12 9.68
N SER A 114 -0.54 7.88 9.45
CA SER A 114 0.62 7.30 10.13
C SER A 114 1.93 8.03 9.76
N LEU A 115 2.15 8.36 8.48
CA LEU A 115 3.31 9.14 8.06
C LEU A 115 3.29 10.54 8.66
N ALA A 116 2.14 11.21 8.64
CA ALA A 116 1.98 12.54 9.24
C ALA A 116 2.30 12.54 10.74
N ALA A 117 1.84 11.50 11.46
CA ALA A 117 2.12 11.36 12.89
C ALA A 117 3.61 11.12 13.19
N SER A 118 4.39 10.58 12.25
CA SER A 118 5.84 10.41 12.41
C SER A 118 6.63 11.71 12.26
N GLY A 119 6.02 12.78 11.72
CA GLY A 119 6.69 14.05 11.42
C GLY A 119 7.63 14.01 10.21
N GLU A 120 7.74 12.89 9.53
CA GLU A 120 8.51 12.75 8.30
C GLU A 120 7.88 13.57 7.16
N PRO A 121 8.67 14.20 6.27
CA PRO A 121 8.12 14.94 5.13
C PRO A 121 7.44 13.98 4.13
N PHE A 122 6.35 14.46 3.52
CA PHE A 122 5.64 13.68 2.51
C PHE A 122 6.49 13.49 1.23
N PHE A 123 7.33 14.47 0.92
CA PHE A 123 8.25 14.40 -0.22
C PHE A 123 9.44 15.32 -0.06
N THR A 124 10.54 14.98 -0.73
CA THR A 124 11.76 15.77 -0.74
C THR A 124 11.80 16.65 -1.99
N PRO A 125 12.10 17.95 -1.88
CA PRO A 125 12.29 18.80 -3.04
C PRO A 125 13.50 18.34 -3.85
N GLY A 126 13.42 18.51 -5.17
CA GLY A 126 14.55 18.27 -6.06
C GLY A 126 15.65 19.34 -5.93
N PRO A 127 16.83 19.10 -6.52
CA PRO A 127 17.87 20.11 -6.62
C PRO A 127 17.34 21.39 -7.28
N SER A 128 17.71 22.56 -6.74
CA SER A 128 17.23 23.85 -7.25
C SER A 128 17.56 24.02 -8.74
N ALA A 129 16.50 24.20 -9.54
CA ALA A 129 16.60 24.61 -10.95
C ALA A 129 16.56 26.14 -11.05
N SER A 130 17.07 26.68 -12.15
CA SER A 130 17.02 28.13 -12.45
C SER A 130 15.63 28.60 -12.97
N ALA A 131 14.64 27.73 -12.97
CA ALA A 131 13.29 27.96 -13.48
C ALA A 131 12.30 28.30 -12.38
N SER A 132 11.30 29.12 -12.72
CA SER A 132 10.25 29.61 -11.82
C SER A 132 8.85 29.43 -12.41
N ALA A 133 7.87 29.13 -11.54
CA ALA A 133 6.46 29.03 -11.93
C ALA A 133 5.54 29.76 -10.95
N ALA A 134 4.51 30.42 -11.48
CA ALA A 134 3.37 30.91 -10.73
C ALA A 134 2.18 29.96 -10.89
N VAL A 135 1.55 29.58 -9.78
CA VAL A 135 0.32 28.77 -9.77
C VAL A 135 -0.81 29.61 -9.21
N ILE A 136 -1.84 29.88 -10.00
CA ILE A 136 -3.01 30.65 -9.61
C ILE A 136 -4.12 29.70 -9.18
N GLY A 137 -4.33 29.58 -7.89
CA GLY A 137 -5.26 28.68 -7.22
C GLY A 137 -4.56 27.60 -6.41
N ALA A 138 -4.79 27.60 -5.08
CA ALA A 138 -4.28 26.62 -4.12
C ALA A 138 -5.25 25.43 -3.91
N GLY A 139 -6.09 25.12 -4.90
CA GLY A 139 -6.96 23.94 -4.90
C GLY A 139 -6.19 22.66 -5.27
N PRO A 140 -6.88 21.50 -5.34
CA PRO A 140 -6.23 20.20 -5.59
C PRO A 140 -5.33 20.16 -6.82
N ALA A 141 -5.73 20.77 -7.94
CA ALA A 141 -4.93 20.85 -9.18
C ALA A 141 -3.65 21.68 -8.99
N GLY A 142 -3.79 22.85 -8.37
CA GLY A 142 -2.66 23.76 -8.12
C GLY A 142 -1.67 23.17 -7.09
N LEU A 143 -2.16 22.60 -5.99
CA LEU A 143 -1.33 21.94 -4.99
C LEU A 143 -0.54 20.77 -5.58
N ALA A 144 -1.18 19.93 -6.39
CA ALA A 144 -0.51 18.82 -7.05
C ALA A 144 0.54 19.30 -8.06
N CYS A 145 0.23 20.33 -8.84
CA CYS A 145 1.18 20.95 -9.78
C CYS A 145 2.39 21.54 -9.04
N ALA A 146 2.14 22.29 -7.97
CA ALA A 146 3.19 22.90 -7.15
C ALA A 146 4.11 21.83 -6.52
N ALA A 147 3.54 20.75 -5.98
CA ALA A 147 4.30 19.65 -5.42
C ALA A 147 5.23 18.99 -6.44
N GLU A 148 4.71 18.66 -7.62
CA GLU A 148 5.50 18.03 -8.68
C GLU A 148 6.59 18.96 -9.25
N LEU A 149 6.30 20.24 -9.39
CA LEU A 149 7.29 21.25 -9.79
C LEU A 149 8.41 21.39 -8.74
N ARG A 150 8.05 21.38 -7.44
CA ARG A 150 9.03 21.40 -6.35
C ARG A 150 9.89 20.12 -6.32
N ARG A 151 9.29 18.96 -6.60
CA ARG A 151 10.05 17.72 -6.80
C ARG A 151 11.06 17.84 -7.93
N ALA A 152 10.72 18.56 -9.00
CA ALA A 152 11.64 18.83 -10.11
C ALA A 152 12.64 19.96 -9.81
N GLY A 153 12.56 20.61 -8.63
CA GLY A 153 13.47 21.69 -8.25
C GLY A 153 13.08 23.08 -8.76
N VAL A 154 11.93 23.22 -9.47
CA VAL A 154 11.43 24.51 -9.96
C VAL A 154 10.99 25.38 -8.78
N ALA A 155 11.34 26.67 -8.76
CA ALA A 155 10.83 27.62 -7.78
C ALA A 155 9.35 27.91 -8.04
N VAL A 156 8.49 27.73 -7.02
CA VAL A 156 7.03 27.85 -7.17
C VAL A 156 6.46 28.88 -6.21
N THR A 157 5.64 29.80 -6.74
CA THR A 157 4.77 30.67 -5.94
C THR A 157 3.31 30.34 -6.26
N VAL A 158 2.53 30.03 -5.22
CA VAL A 158 1.11 29.71 -5.31
C VAL A 158 0.29 30.88 -4.81
N TYR A 159 -0.58 31.43 -5.64
CA TYR A 159 -1.49 32.54 -5.34
C TYR A 159 -2.91 32.03 -5.16
N ASP A 160 -3.60 32.46 -4.11
CA ASP A 160 -5.02 32.15 -3.93
C ASP A 160 -5.78 33.34 -3.32
N ALA A 161 -6.99 33.59 -3.81
CA ALA A 161 -7.87 34.63 -3.29
C ALA A 161 -8.40 34.30 -1.89
N SER A 162 -8.44 33.05 -1.51
CA SER A 162 -8.80 32.58 -0.17
C SER A 162 -7.65 32.79 0.81
N ALA A 163 -7.98 33.05 2.08
CA ALA A 163 -7.00 33.11 3.17
C ALA A 163 -6.44 31.72 3.56
N ARG A 164 -6.95 30.66 2.99
CA ARG A 164 -6.52 29.26 3.24
C ARG A 164 -6.36 28.52 1.93
N ALA A 165 -5.34 27.67 1.88
CA ALA A 165 -5.13 26.74 0.78
C ALA A 165 -6.10 25.53 0.88
N GLY A 166 -6.40 24.90 -0.25
CA GLY A 166 -7.25 23.71 -0.33
C GLY A 166 -8.39 23.83 -1.34
N GLY A 167 -8.75 25.04 -1.77
CA GLY A 167 -9.86 25.29 -2.70
C GLY A 167 -11.16 24.67 -2.20
N LEU A 168 -11.94 24.00 -3.09
CA LEU A 168 -13.20 23.36 -2.68
C LEU A 168 -13.01 22.28 -1.60
N GLY A 169 -11.82 21.72 -1.43
CA GLY A 169 -11.52 20.80 -0.32
C GLY A 169 -11.65 21.49 1.05
N ASP A 170 -11.25 22.78 1.15
CA ASP A 170 -11.33 23.54 2.40
C ASP A 170 -12.73 24.16 2.65
N HIS A 171 -13.44 24.62 1.61
CA HIS A 171 -14.65 25.41 1.79
C HIS A 171 -15.88 24.93 0.99
N GLY A 172 -15.78 23.86 0.23
CA GLY A 172 -16.88 23.37 -0.62
C GLY A 172 -17.28 21.92 -0.38
N ILE A 173 -16.51 21.15 0.38
CA ILE A 173 -16.83 19.77 0.78
C ILE A 173 -17.11 19.76 2.29
N VAL A 174 -18.23 19.18 2.65
CA VAL A 174 -18.72 19.13 4.05
C VAL A 174 -17.74 18.39 4.98
N PRO A 175 -17.55 18.85 6.26
CA PRO A 175 -16.50 18.36 7.14
C PRO A 175 -16.65 16.91 7.58
N TRP A 176 -17.86 16.37 7.61
CA TRP A 176 -18.09 14.94 7.91
C TRP A 176 -17.68 14.00 6.76
N ARG A 177 -17.43 14.56 5.56
CA ARG A 177 -16.85 13.85 4.42
C ARG A 177 -15.35 14.11 4.28
N LEU A 178 -14.93 15.37 4.35
CA LEU A 178 -13.53 15.78 4.26
C LEU A 178 -13.16 16.72 5.41
N PRO A 179 -12.57 16.19 6.48
CA PRO A 179 -12.07 17.02 7.59
C PRO A 179 -11.04 18.04 7.10
N ARG A 180 -11.23 19.31 7.48
CA ARG A 180 -10.40 20.44 7.03
C ARG A 180 -8.91 20.27 7.38
N GLU A 181 -8.61 19.66 8.51
CA GLU A 181 -7.24 19.39 8.96
C GLU A 181 -6.45 18.50 7.98
N ILE A 182 -7.11 17.61 7.24
CA ILE A 182 -6.48 16.78 6.22
C ILE A 182 -6.02 17.65 5.06
N VAL A 183 -6.87 18.55 4.59
CA VAL A 183 -6.59 19.46 3.49
C VAL A 183 -5.46 20.43 3.87
N ALA A 184 -5.55 21.01 5.06
CA ALA A 184 -4.55 21.92 5.58
C ALA A 184 -3.18 21.24 5.73
N ARG A 185 -3.15 20.00 6.17
CA ARG A 185 -1.94 19.18 6.27
C ARG A 185 -1.32 18.94 4.90
N ASP A 186 -2.10 18.49 3.93
CA ASP A 186 -1.58 18.21 2.58
C ASP A 186 -1.03 19.50 1.94
N ALA A 187 -1.68 20.65 2.15
CA ALA A 187 -1.17 21.95 1.69
C ALA A 187 0.13 22.37 2.40
N ALA A 188 0.20 22.20 3.74
CA ALA A 188 1.40 22.49 4.52
C ALA A 188 2.60 21.65 4.10
N GLU A 189 2.41 20.40 3.64
CA GLU A 189 3.49 19.58 3.12
C GLU A 189 4.01 20.07 1.76
N VAL A 190 3.15 20.68 0.93
CA VAL A 190 3.57 21.35 -0.31
C VAL A 190 4.41 22.60 0.02
N GLU A 191 4.01 23.38 1.02
CA GLU A 191 4.76 24.51 1.55
C GLU A 191 6.11 24.06 2.15
N ARG A 192 6.11 23.01 2.96
CA ARG A 192 7.33 22.39 3.53
C ARG A 192 8.32 21.93 2.45
N ALA A 193 7.85 21.53 1.29
CA ALA A 193 8.69 21.23 0.12
C ALA A 193 9.25 22.49 -0.57
N GLY A 194 8.97 23.68 -0.03
CA GLY A 194 9.52 24.95 -0.50
C GLY A 194 8.68 25.65 -1.56
N ALA A 195 7.39 25.34 -1.70
CA ALA A 195 6.47 26.20 -2.42
C ALA A 195 6.15 27.44 -1.56
N HIS A 196 6.16 28.63 -2.14
CA HIS A 196 5.78 29.85 -1.45
C HIS A 196 4.29 30.15 -1.69
N PHE A 197 3.54 30.45 -0.61
CA PHE A 197 2.10 30.74 -0.69
C PHE A 197 1.81 32.21 -0.45
N GLU A 198 1.11 32.83 -1.39
CA GLU A 198 0.54 34.17 -1.33
C GLU A 198 -1.00 34.04 -1.24
N LEU A 199 -1.52 33.87 -0.03
CA LEU A 199 -2.94 33.67 0.24
C LEU A 199 -3.65 35.02 0.50
N GLY A 200 -4.95 35.09 0.18
CA GLY A 200 -5.73 36.33 0.23
C GLY A 200 -5.41 37.29 -0.92
N VAL A 201 -4.75 36.81 -1.98
CA VAL A 201 -4.32 37.59 -3.13
C VAL A 201 -5.13 37.20 -4.38
N THR A 202 -5.94 38.14 -4.89
CA THR A 202 -6.73 37.93 -6.11
C THR A 202 -5.97 38.45 -7.34
N ILE A 203 -5.61 37.55 -8.25
CA ILE A 203 -4.98 37.95 -9.52
C ILE A 203 -5.98 38.70 -10.39
N GLY A 204 -5.56 39.84 -10.91
CA GLY A 204 -6.40 40.79 -11.61
C GLY A 204 -6.98 41.93 -10.73
N ARG A 205 -6.64 41.90 -9.41
CA ARG A 205 -7.01 42.96 -8.47
C ARG A 205 -5.81 43.44 -7.65
N GLU A 206 -5.13 42.56 -6.90
CA GLU A 206 -3.92 42.88 -6.14
C GLU A 206 -2.63 42.70 -6.95
N VAL A 207 -2.63 41.79 -7.90
CA VAL A 207 -1.48 41.50 -8.79
C VAL A 207 -1.98 41.40 -10.23
N GLU A 208 -1.34 42.16 -11.12
CA GLU A 208 -1.70 42.18 -12.54
C GLU A 208 -1.28 40.85 -13.22
N PRO A 209 -2.17 40.22 -14.02
CA PRO A 209 -1.86 38.94 -14.72
C PRO A 209 -0.62 39.05 -15.62
N ALA A 210 -0.43 40.15 -16.31
CA ALA A 210 0.73 40.39 -17.17
C ALA A 210 2.06 40.41 -16.40
N GLU A 211 2.03 40.86 -15.16
CA GLU A 211 3.21 40.87 -14.29
C GLU A 211 3.65 39.43 -13.92
N LEU A 212 2.73 38.50 -13.69
CA LEU A 212 3.05 37.12 -13.45
C LEU A 212 3.73 36.46 -14.66
N VAL A 213 3.18 36.69 -15.87
CA VAL A 213 3.75 36.16 -17.11
C VAL A 213 5.15 36.76 -17.39
N ALA A 214 5.38 38.01 -16.99
CA ALA A 214 6.69 38.64 -17.13
C ALA A 214 7.74 38.12 -16.12
N ARG A 215 7.32 37.81 -14.88
CA ARG A 215 8.22 37.43 -13.79
C ARG A 215 8.56 35.94 -13.75
N HIS A 216 7.68 35.08 -14.27
CA HIS A 216 7.82 33.64 -14.22
C HIS A 216 8.03 33.04 -15.60
N ASP A 217 8.71 31.88 -15.60
CA ASP A 217 8.93 31.10 -16.82
C ASP A 217 7.69 30.30 -17.23
N ALA A 218 6.82 29.98 -16.25
CA ALA A 218 5.52 29.35 -16.47
C ALA A 218 4.44 29.93 -15.54
N VAL A 219 3.21 30.05 -16.04
CA VAL A 219 2.01 30.46 -15.28
C VAL A 219 0.93 29.38 -15.42
N VAL A 220 0.42 28.90 -14.31
CA VAL A 220 -0.60 27.85 -14.27
C VAL A 220 -1.90 28.41 -13.70
N VAL A 221 -2.99 28.33 -14.46
CA VAL A 221 -4.33 28.72 -14.04
C VAL A 221 -5.04 27.48 -13.51
N ALA A 222 -5.21 27.41 -12.19
CA ALA A 222 -5.80 26.28 -11.46
C ALA A 222 -6.91 26.76 -10.50
N THR A 223 -7.61 27.83 -10.86
CA THR A 223 -8.62 28.52 -10.03
C THR A 223 -9.88 27.71 -9.79
N GLY A 224 -10.05 26.58 -10.47
CA GLY A 224 -11.33 25.89 -10.49
C GLY A 224 -12.43 26.71 -11.14
N LEU A 225 -13.68 26.41 -10.77
CA LEU A 225 -14.84 27.22 -11.13
C LEU A 225 -15.08 28.28 -10.03
N GLY A 226 -15.70 29.38 -10.42
CA GLY A 226 -15.97 30.47 -9.48
C GLY A 226 -17.31 30.35 -8.79
N HIS A 227 -18.11 31.40 -8.90
CA HIS A 227 -19.42 31.49 -8.23
C HIS A 227 -20.47 30.56 -8.85
N GLY A 228 -21.50 30.21 -8.07
CA GLY A 228 -22.64 29.45 -8.54
C GLY A 228 -23.37 30.15 -9.69
N LYS A 229 -23.85 29.39 -10.68
CA LYS A 229 -24.62 29.89 -11.81
C LYS A 229 -25.98 30.42 -11.32
N PRO A 230 -26.50 31.49 -11.93
CA PRO A 230 -27.83 32.00 -11.63
C PRO A 230 -28.91 30.97 -12.04
N LEU A 231 -30.07 31.05 -11.41
CA LEU A 231 -31.26 30.28 -11.79
C LEU A 231 -31.89 30.84 -13.05
N GLY A 232 -31.70 32.15 -13.31
CA GLY A 232 -32.28 32.88 -14.45
C GLY A 232 -33.78 33.03 -14.32
N ILE A 233 -34.30 33.15 -13.12
CA ILE A 233 -35.71 33.32 -12.80
C ILE A 233 -35.93 34.63 -11.99
N LYS A 234 -37.13 35.17 -12.05
CA LYS A 234 -37.50 36.37 -11.33
C LYS A 234 -37.41 36.15 -9.80
N GLY A 235 -36.90 37.14 -9.08
CA GLY A 235 -36.73 37.12 -7.63
C GLY A 235 -35.47 36.42 -7.11
N GLU A 236 -34.54 36.04 -8.02
CA GLU A 236 -33.30 35.37 -7.60
C GLU A 236 -32.29 36.30 -6.88
N ASP A 237 -32.52 37.61 -6.92
CA ASP A 237 -31.79 38.67 -6.21
C ASP A 237 -32.38 39.02 -4.85
N TYR A 238 -33.46 38.34 -4.43
CA TYR A 238 -34.11 38.60 -3.13
C TYR A 238 -33.25 38.11 -1.97
N GLU A 239 -33.36 38.83 -0.84
CA GLU A 239 -32.76 38.39 0.43
C GLU A 239 -33.30 36.98 0.78
N GLY A 240 -32.41 36.06 1.06
CA GLY A 240 -32.77 34.65 1.29
C GLY A 240 -32.46 33.73 0.14
N VAL A 241 -32.02 34.25 -1.01
CA VAL A 241 -31.43 33.42 -2.05
C VAL A 241 -29.92 33.35 -1.78
N VAL A 242 -29.41 32.14 -1.53
CA VAL A 242 -28.01 31.93 -1.16
C VAL A 242 -27.34 30.93 -2.12
N ASP A 243 -26.04 31.06 -2.29
CA ASP A 243 -25.24 30.08 -3.03
C ASP A 243 -24.99 28.81 -2.20
N ALA A 244 -24.99 27.62 -2.81
CA ALA A 244 -24.77 26.36 -2.13
C ALA A 244 -23.39 26.30 -1.45
N LEU A 245 -22.35 26.80 -2.11
CA LEU A 245 -21.00 26.80 -1.53
C LEU A 245 -20.86 27.78 -0.36
N GLU A 246 -21.54 28.91 -0.45
CA GLU A 246 -21.62 29.88 0.67
C GLU A 246 -22.27 29.25 1.89
N LEU A 247 -23.41 28.59 1.72
CA LEU A 247 -24.11 27.88 2.81
C LEU A 247 -23.27 26.75 3.41
N ILE A 248 -22.61 25.94 2.57
CA ILE A 248 -21.66 24.89 2.99
C ILE A 248 -20.51 25.52 3.78
N GLY A 249 -19.94 26.62 3.29
CA GLY A 249 -18.88 27.36 3.99
C GLY A 249 -19.28 27.82 5.40
N HIS A 250 -20.52 28.30 5.59
CA HIS A 250 -21.06 28.64 6.92
C HIS A 250 -21.11 27.41 7.85
N ALA A 251 -21.57 26.26 7.34
CA ALA A 251 -21.60 25.01 8.09
C ALA A 251 -20.18 24.53 8.48
N ILE A 252 -19.22 24.63 7.55
CA ILE A 252 -17.81 24.29 7.77
C ILE A 252 -17.17 25.15 8.85
N ASP A 253 -17.43 26.48 8.82
CA ASP A 253 -16.85 27.42 9.78
C ASP A 253 -17.59 27.45 11.13
N GLY A 254 -18.71 26.72 11.27
CA GLY A 254 -19.57 26.78 12.45
C GLY A 254 -20.19 28.17 12.66
N ARG A 255 -20.27 28.98 11.58
CA ARG A 255 -20.82 30.33 11.62
C ARG A 255 -22.33 30.31 11.34
N PRO A 256 -23.13 31.05 12.07
CA PRO A 256 -24.55 31.17 11.73
C PRO A 256 -24.70 31.83 10.35
N SER A 257 -25.75 31.46 9.61
CA SER A 257 -26.07 31.98 8.29
C SER A 257 -26.46 33.48 8.26
N GLY A 258 -26.28 34.21 9.36
CA GLY A 258 -26.65 35.64 9.51
C GLY A 258 -28.12 35.88 9.78
N ARG A 259 -28.99 34.95 9.38
CA ARG A 259 -30.46 34.95 9.61
C ARG A 259 -30.95 33.51 9.83
N PRO A 260 -32.09 33.31 10.46
CA PRO A 260 -32.74 31.99 10.51
C PRO A 260 -33.06 31.48 9.12
N LEU A 261 -32.63 30.22 8.80
CA LEU A 261 -32.88 29.63 7.50
C LEU A 261 -34.36 29.29 7.24
N GLY A 262 -35.11 28.97 8.31
CA GLY A 262 -36.51 28.60 8.21
C GLY A 262 -36.74 27.37 7.35
N ARG A 263 -37.70 27.44 6.42
CA ARG A 263 -37.96 26.43 5.40
C ARG A 263 -37.07 26.65 4.20
N VAL A 264 -36.30 25.64 3.82
CA VAL A 264 -35.26 25.77 2.78
C VAL A 264 -35.64 24.98 1.54
N ALA A 265 -35.64 25.65 0.38
CA ALA A 265 -35.69 24.98 -0.94
C ALA A 265 -34.28 24.91 -1.54
N VAL A 266 -33.77 23.71 -1.76
CA VAL A 266 -32.48 23.51 -2.47
C VAL A 266 -32.77 23.17 -3.92
N ILE A 267 -32.26 23.96 -4.86
CA ILE A 267 -32.47 23.79 -6.29
C ILE A 267 -31.24 23.16 -6.94
N GLY A 268 -31.36 21.85 -7.27
CA GLY A 268 -30.28 21.10 -7.91
C GLY A 268 -30.36 19.61 -7.67
N GLY A 269 -29.48 18.83 -8.30
CA GLY A 269 -29.46 17.34 -8.17
C GLY A 269 -28.05 16.77 -8.29
N GLY A 270 -27.01 17.57 -8.03
CA GLY A 270 -25.63 17.11 -7.87
C GLY A 270 -25.27 16.90 -6.40
N SER A 271 -24.10 16.35 -6.10
CA SER A 271 -23.63 16.13 -4.72
C SER A 271 -23.64 17.41 -3.90
N THR A 272 -23.26 18.57 -4.49
CA THR A 272 -23.31 19.88 -3.83
C THR A 272 -24.72 20.25 -3.34
N ALA A 273 -25.78 19.85 -4.05
CA ALA A 273 -27.14 20.12 -3.62
C ALA A 273 -27.51 19.34 -2.36
N PHE A 274 -27.09 18.07 -2.27
CA PHE A 274 -27.33 17.23 -1.11
C PHE A 274 -26.44 17.59 0.08
N ASP A 275 -25.18 17.97 -0.19
CA ASP A 275 -24.26 18.52 0.83
C ASP A 275 -24.81 19.84 1.41
N ALA A 276 -25.32 20.72 0.55
CA ALA A 276 -25.97 21.97 1.00
C ALA A 276 -27.27 21.72 1.77
N ALA A 277 -28.06 20.69 1.40
CA ALA A 277 -29.26 20.30 2.12
C ALA A 277 -28.91 19.78 3.54
N ALA A 278 -27.89 18.94 3.66
CA ALA A 278 -27.40 18.46 4.95
C ALA A 278 -26.81 19.61 5.80
N ALA A 279 -26.06 20.52 5.18
CA ALA A 279 -25.55 21.72 5.84
C ALA A 279 -26.69 22.62 6.35
N ALA A 280 -27.77 22.81 5.59
CA ALA A 280 -28.94 23.55 6.04
C ALA A 280 -29.59 22.94 7.30
N VAL A 281 -29.71 21.61 7.36
CA VAL A 281 -30.19 20.91 8.58
C VAL A 281 -29.25 21.15 9.75
N GLN A 282 -27.93 21.02 9.57
CA GLN A 282 -26.92 21.29 10.60
C GLN A 282 -27.01 22.75 11.13
N LEU A 283 -27.28 23.70 10.23
CA LEU A 283 -27.43 25.13 10.57
C LEU A 283 -28.79 25.49 11.16
N GLY A 284 -29.66 24.49 11.43
CA GLY A 284 -30.91 24.65 12.13
C GLY A 284 -32.12 25.04 11.26
N ALA A 285 -32.11 24.69 9.96
CA ALA A 285 -33.32 24.79 9.12
C ALA A 285 -34.46 23.97 9.69
N THR A 286 -35.68 24.52 9.66
CA THR A 286 -36.90 23.84 10.20
C THR A 286 -37.46 22.78 9.27
N GLU A 287 -37.27 22.97 7.97
CA GLU A 287 -37.65 22.03 6.89
C GLU A 287 -36.69 22.23 5.73
N VAL A 288 -36.23 21.15 5.13
CA VAL A 288 -35.38 21.19 3.92
C VAL A 288 -35.97 20.31 2.85
N THR A 289 -36.15 20.86 1.62
CA THR A 289 -36.57 20.10 0.46
C THR A 289 -35.67 20.36 -0.75
N VAL A 290 -35.12 19.29 -1.34
CA VAL A 290 -34.35 19.33 -2.59
C VAL A 290 -35.31 19.18 -3.77
N PHE A 291 -35.19 20.11 -4.75
CA PHE A 291 -35.94 20.10 -5.99
C PHE A 291 -35.05 19.81 -7.16
N TYR A 292 -35.35 18.78 -7.94
CA TYR A 292 -34.60 18.43 -9.12
C TYR A 292 -35.47 18.26 -10.36
N ARG A 293 -35.12 18.96 -11.43
CA ARG A 293 -35.90 19.00 -12.67
C ARG A 293 -35.93 17.71 -13.49
N ARG A 294 -35.09 16.71 -13.13
CA ARG A 294 -35.05 15.37 -13.73
C ARG A 294 -35.47 14.32 -12.70
N SER A 295 -35.46 13.05 -13.12
CA SER A 295 -35.76 11.94 -12.21
C SER A 295 -34.58 11.50 -11.38
N ALA A 296 -34.81 10.56 -10.46
CA ALA A 296 -33.74 9.95 -9.65
C ALA A 296 -32.67 9.23 -10.50
N ALA A 297 -33.06 8.69 -11.67
CA ALA A 297 -32.16 7.98 -12.58
C ALA A 297 -31.15 8.92 -13.26
N GLU A 298 -31.51 10.18 -13.49
CA GLU A 298 -30.61 11.20 -14.03
C GLU A 298 -29.87 12.03 -12.96
N CYS A 299 -30.09 11.69 -11.67
CA CYS A 299 -29.41 12.35 -10.57
C CYS A 299 -27.92 12.00 -10.59
N THR A 300 -27.06 13.02 -10.51
CA THR A 300 -25.60 12.83 -10.52
C THR A 300 -24.99 12.75 -9.14
N ALA A 301 -25.77 12.99 -8.09
CA ALA A 301 -25.30 12.88 -6.71
C ALA A 301 -24.93 11.42 -6.36
N TYR A 302 -24.04 11.27 -5.40
CA TYR A 302 -23.65 9.96 -4.89
C TYR A 302 -24.77 9.35 -4.05
N PRO A 303 -24.97 8.02 -4.11
CA PRO A 303 -25.97 7.35 -3.30
C PRO A 303 -25.88 7.68 -1.81
N HIS A 304 -24.68 7.65 -1.24
CA HIS A 304 -24.45 7.96 0.17
C HIS A 304 -24.85 9.39 0.58
N ALA A 305 -24.71 10.38 -0.33
CA ALA A 305 -25.13 11.77 -0.07
C ALA A 305 -26.67 11.87 -0.05
N ILE A 306 -27.35 11.15 -0.95
CA ILE A 306 -28.82 11.07 -0.99
C ILE A 306 -29.35 10.35 0.26
N ASP A 307 -28.72 9.26 0.66
CA ASP A 307 -29.12 8.47 1.82
C ASP A 307 -28.92 9.23 3.13
N LEU A 308 -27.80 9.97 3.24
CA LEU A 308 -27.58 10.90 4.36
C LEU A 308 -28.68 11.95 4.43
N ALA A 309 -28.97 12.64 3.33
CA ALA A 309 -30.03 13.66 3.30
C ALA A 309 -31.39 13.08 3.72
N ARG A 310 -31.74 11.90 3.25
CA ARG A 310 -32.97 11.18 3.68
C ARG A 310 -32.96 10.85 5.17
N SER A 311 -31.86 10.37 5.71
CA SER A 311 -31.74 10.06 7.16
C SER A 311 -31.88 11.30 8.04
N LEU A 312 -31.53 12.46 7.50
CA LEU A 312 -31.70 13.78 8.14
C LEU A 312 -33.12 14.35 7.98
N GLY A 313 -34.03 13.64 7.33
CA GLY A 313 -35.42 14.08 7.12
C GLY A 313 -35.59 15.07 5.95
N VAL A 314 -34.58 15.19 5.06
CA VAL A 314 -34.68 16.06 3.87
C VAL A 314 -35.71 15.50 2.88
N GLY A 315 -36.67 16.33 2.51
CA GLY A 315 -37.61 16.01 1.43
C GLY A 315 -36.93 16.07 0.07
N ILE A 316 -37.33 15.17 -0.85
CA ILE A 316 -36.81 15.18 -2.25
C ILE A 316 -37.96 15.19 -3.22
N ARG A 317 -37.94 16.16 -4.12
CA ARG A 317 -38.96 16.32 -5.19
C ARG A 317 -38.28 16.22 -6.55
N TRP A 318 -38.48 15.08 -7.18
CA TRP A 318 -38.03 14.81 -8.53
C TRP A 318 -39.00 15.43 -9.54
N LEU A 319 -38.53 15.66 -10.79
CA LEU A 319 -39.30 16.17 -11.90
C LEU A 319 -40.05 17.49 -11.55
N THR A 320 -39.35 18.39 -10.85
CA THR A 320 -39.87 19.68 -10.40
C THR A 320 -38.82 20.77 -10.63
N ALA A 321 -39.20 21.85 -11.30
CA ALA A 321 -38.32 23.00 -11.58
C ALA A 321 -38.92 24.29 -10.98
N PRO A 322 -38.12 25.23 -10.45
CA PRO A 322 -38.62 26.54 -10.03
C PRO A 322 -38.91 27.41 -11.28
N VAL A 323 -39.88 28.26 -11.18
CA VAL A 323 -40.33 29.20 -12.22
C VAL A 323 -40.12 30.65 -11.79
N GLU A 324 -40.46 30.99 -10.57
CA GLU A 324 -40.33 32.34 -9.99
C GLU A 324 -40.14 32.20 -8.44
N ILE A 325 -39.32 33.09 -7.87
CA ILE A 325 -39.23 33.30 -6.44
C ILE A 325 -40.15 34.43 -6.06
N ILE A 326 -41.09 34.16 -5.23
CA ILE A 326 -42.18 35.12 -4.85
C ILE A 326 -41.73 35.82 -3.55
N GLY A 327 -41.85 37.16 -3.54
CA GLY A 327 -41.48 37.97 -2.39
C GLY A 327 -41.57 39.47 -2.71
N ASP A 328 -41.20 40.28 -1.74
CA ASP A 328 -41.04 41.73 -1.85
C ASP A 328 -39.66 42.13 -1.25
N GLY A 329 -38.62 41.91 -2.01
CA GLY A 329 -37.23 42.06 -1.57
C GLY A 329 -36.70 40.94 -0.70
N SER A 330 -37.53 40.05 -0.17
CA SER A 330 -37.17 38.85 0.57
C SER A 330 -38.04 37.65 0.15
N VAL A 331 -37.50 36.43 0.30
CA VAL A 331 -38.16 35.20 -0.11
C VAL A 331 -39.35 34.88 0.79
N TRP A 332 -40.56 34.59 0.22
CA TRP A 332 -41.73 34.12 0.93
C TRP A 332 -42.18 32.76 0.43
N ALA A 333 -42.09 32.53 -0.91
CA ALA A 333 -42.50 31.31 -1.56
C ALA A 333 -41.70 31.13 -2.87
N VAL A 334 -41.84 29.96 -3.46
CA VAL A 334 -41.35 29.64 -4.80
C VAL A 334 -42.45 29.02 -5.61
N GLU A 335 -42.70 29.53 -6.84
CA GLU A 335 -43.54 28.91 -7.84
C GLU A 335 -42.75 27.80 -8.55
N PHE A 336 -43.27 26.60 -8.56
CA PHE A 336 -42.73 25.45 -9.25
C PHE A 336 -43.62 24.97 -10.37
N GLU A 337 -43.04 24.27 -11.35
CA GLU A 337 -43.78 23.50 -12.34
C GLU A 337 -43.28 22.05 -12.38
N ALA A 338 -44.24 21.12 -12.67
CA ALA A 338 -43.90 19.73 -12.85
C ALA A 338 -43.23 19.50 -14.22
N MET A 339 -42.27 18.57 -14.28
CA MET A 339 -41.50 18.25 -15.46
C MET A 339 -41.77 16.85 -15.95
N ARG A 340 -41.62 16.61 -17.25
CA ARG A 340 -41.49 15.26 -17.84
C ARG A 340 -40.15 15.15 -18.54
N LEU A 341 -39.70 13.91 -18.76
CA LEU A 341 -38.45 13.66 -19.48
C LEU A 341 -38.71 13.45 -20.97
N GLY A 342 -38.13 14.31 -21.80
CA GLY A 342 -38.13 14.24 -23.26
C GLY A 342 -36.96 13.40 -23.80
N ALA A 343 -36.48 13.71 -25.01
CA ALA A 343 -35.36 13.07 -25.66
C ALA A 343 -34.04 13.38 -24.94
N PRO A 344 -33.00 12.50 -25.04
CA PRO A 344 -31.68 12.77 -24.51
C PRO A 344 -31.07 14.06 -25.08
N ASP A 345 -30.34 14.82 -24.23
CA ASP A 345 -29.53 15.97 -24.63
C ASP A 345 -28.11 15.52 -25.11
N ALA A 346 -27.26 16.44 -25.46
CA ALA A 346 -25.91 16.17 -25.92
C ALA A 346 -25.02 15.42 -24.87
N SER A 347 -25.41 15.45 -23.60
CA SER A 347 -24.77 14.69 -22.52
C SER A 347 -25.35 13.28 -22.35
N GLY A 348 -26.29 12.86 -23.17
CA GLY A 348 -26.99 11.58 -23.06
C GLY A 348 -28.08 11.55 -21.99
N ARG A 349 -28.32 12.63 -21.23
CA ARG A 349 -29.35 12.71 -20.21
C ARG A 349 -30.66 13.21 -20.81
N ARG A 350 -31.78 12.66 -20.39
CA ARG A 350 -33.08 13.04 -20.88
C ARG A 350 -33.41 14.49 -20.53
N ARG A 351 -33.83 15.27 -21.54
CA ARG A 351 -34.14 16.71 -21.40
C ARG A 351 -35.41 16.88 -20.54
N PRO A 352 -35.38 17.77 -19.52
CA PRO A 352 -36.60 18.10 -18.78
C PRO A 352 -37.46 19.04 -19.60
N GLU A 353 -38.73 18.72 -19.73
CA GLU A 353 -39.76 19.53 -20.42
C GLU A 353 -40.88 19.88 -19.45
N PRO A 354 -41.37 21.14 -19.38
CA PRO A 354 -42.46 21.49 -18.47
C PRO A 354 -43.78 20.85 -18.88
N ILE A 355 -44.62 20.49 -17.90
CA ILE A 355 -45.96 20.01 -18.09
C ILE A 355 -46.90 21.24 -18.06
N PRO A 356 -47.65 21.54 -19.13
CA PRO A 356 -48.55 22.67 -19.12
C PRO A 356 -49.57 22.65 -17.98
N ALA A 357 -49.88 23.78 -17.39
CA ALA A 357 -50.84 23.97 -16.30
C ALA A 357 -50.54 23.18 -15.00
N SER A 358 -49.27 22.88 -14.74
CA SER A 358 -48.81 22.14 -13.54
C SER A 358 -48.20 23.02 -12.46
N ARG A 359 -48.30 24.35 -12.60
CA ARG A 359 -47.68 25.31 -11.65
C ARG A 359 -48.33 25.26 -10.27
N PHE A 360 -47.52 25.41 -9.24
CA PHE A 360 -47.96 25.48 -7.85
C PHE A 360 -46.98 26.24 -7.00
N ASP A 361 -47.48 26.95 -5.99
CA ASP A 361 -46.63 27.69 -5.03
C ASP A 361 -46.39 26.87 -3.79
N ARG A 362 -45.18 27.06 -3.20
CA ARG A 362 -44.85 26.55 -1.89
C ARG A 362 -44.12 27.61 -1.07
N PRO A 363 -44.49 27.76 0.21
CA PRO A 363 -43.84 28.71 1.08
C PRO A 363 -42.41 28.26 1.47
N PHE A 364 -41.45 29.15 1.28
CA PHE A 364 -40.06 28.97 1.72
C PHE A 364 -39.51 30.31 2.25
N ASP A 365 -38.54 30.21 3.16
CA ASP A 365 -37.89 31.36 3.78
C ASP A 365 -36.47 31.54 3.19
N THR A 366 -35.91 30.45 2.62
CA THR A 366 -34.58 30.45 1.99
C THR A 366 -34.60 29.58 0.72
N VAL A 367 -33.90 30.03 -0.32
CA VAL A 367 -33.67 29.29 -1.57
C VAL A 367 -32.17 29.11 -1.77
N VAL A 368 -31.71 27.87 -1.90
CA VAL A 368 -30.28 27.54 -2.12
C VAL A 368 -30.07 27.16 -3.57
N ARG A 369 -29.20 27.92 -4.27
CA ARG A 369 -28.82 27.65 -5.67
C ARG A 369 -27.71 26.62 -5.75
N ALA A 370 -27.98 25.45 -6.32
CA ALA A 370 -27.02 24.36 -6.52
C ALA A 370 -27.05 23.83 -7.97
N VAL A 371 -27.15 24.74 -8.96
CA VAL A 371 -27.31 24.44 -10.39
C VAL A 371 -26.01 24.44 -11.21
N GLY A 372 -24.88 24.38 -10.52
CA GLY A 372 -23.53 24.38 -11.10
C GLY A 372 -22.80 25.68 -10.91
N GLN A 373 -21.56 25.74 -11.36
CA GLN A 373 -20.64 26.87 -11.19
C GLN A 373 -20.20 27.39 -12.56
N GLY A 374 -19.75 28.65 -12.62
CA GLY A 374 -19.16 29.31 -13.79
C GLY A 374 -17.69 29.64 -13.60
N ALA A 375 -16.93 29.70 -14.66
CA ALA A 375 -15.49 30.02 -14.60
C ALA A 375 -15.23 31.55 -14.54
N PRO A 376 -14.09 31.98 -13.96
CA PRO A 376 -13.68 33.38 -13.93
C PRO A 376 -13.11 33.85 -15.30
N THR A 377 -13.99 33.99 -16.28
CA THR A 377 -13.60 34.31 -17.70
C THR A 377 -12.82 35.61 -17.84
N GLY A 378 -13.01 36.60 -16.95
CA GLY A 378 -12.24 37.83 -16.92
C GLY A 378 -10.74 37.62 -16.69
N LEU A 379 -10.37 36.71 -15.80
CA LEU A 379 -8.98 36.34 -15.56
C LEU A 379 -8.39 35.61 -16.78
N LEU A 380 -9.15 34.69 -17.38
CA LEU A 380 -8.72 33.99 -18.59
C LEU A 380 -8.41 34.95 -19.73
N ALA A 381 -9.30 35.91 -19.95
CA ALA A 381 -9.11 36.97 -20.97
C ALA A 381 -7.87 37.83 -20.68
N ALA A 382 -7.64 38.22 -19.44
CA ALA A 382 -6.47 38.99 -19.01
C ALA A 382 -5.13 38.21 -19.16
N LEU A 383 -5.15 36.90 -19.13
CA LEU A 383 -4.00 36.01 -19.38
C LEU A 383 -3.91 35.58 -20.85
N GLY A 384 -4.77 36.10 -21.75
CA GLY A 384 -4.78 35.71 -23.16
C GLY A 384 -5.27 34.28 -23.44
N VAL A 385 -5.93 33.63 -22.47
CA VAL A 385 -6.44 32.28 -22.62
C VAL A 385 -7.79 32.29 -23.33
N ALA A 386 -7.88 31.60 -24.45
CA ALA A 386 -9.14 31.44 -25.18
C ALA A 386 -10.18 30.66 -24.33
N VAL A 387 -11.46 31.01 -24.53
CA VAL A 387 -12.58 30.41 -23.79
C VAL A 387 -13.54 29.75 -24.78
N HIS A 388 -14.01 28.56 -24.45
CA HIS A 388 -15.10 27.87 -25.14
C HIS A 388 -16.25 27.60 -24.14
N GLY A 389 -17.41 28.26 -24.41
CA GLY A 389 -18.43 28.34 -23.34
C GLY A 389 -17.87 29.15 -22.16
N ASP A 390 -17.85 28.58 -21.00
CA ASP A 390 -17.25 29.18 -19.79
C ASP A 390 -15.85 28.65 -19.48
N LEU A 391 -15.29 27.70 -20.24
CA LEU A 391 -14.09 26.95 -19.89
C LEU A 391 -12.86 27.43 -20.68
N ALA A 392 -11.70 27.34 -20.06
CA ALA A 392 -10.42 27.61 -20.72
C ALA A 392 -10.15 26.59 -21.82
N VAL A 393 -9.74 27.08 -23.00
CA VAL A 393 -9.26 26.21 -24.08
C VAL A 393 -7.81 25.85 -23.83
N ALA A 394 -7.61 24.56 -23.43
CA ALA A 394 -6.30 24.01 -23.17
C ALA A 394 -6.22 22.59 -23.72
N ASP A 395 -5.00 22.12 -23.94
CA ASP A 395 -4.78 20.71 -24.27
C ASP A 395 -5.25 19.79 -23.10
N PRO A 396 -6.10 18.81 -23.33
CA PRO A 396 -6.75 18.05 -22.28
C PRO A 396 -5.80 17.14 -21.47
N VAL A 397 -4.60 16.89 -21.99
CA VAL A 397 -3.58 16.07 -21.34
C VAL A 397 -2.55 16.93 -20.62
N THR A 398 -1.97 17.89 -21.33
CA THR A 398 -0.84 18.70 -20.83
C THR A 398 -1.27 20.00 -20.15
N GLY A 399 -2.50 20.44 -20.34
CA GLY A 399 -3.00 21.72 -19.85
C GLY A 399 -2.48 22.95 -20.63
N ARG A 400 -1.71 22.77 -21.71
CA ARG A 400 -1.13 23.90 -22.49
C ARG A 400 -2.22 24.70 -23.15
N THR A 401 -2.08 26.02 -23.08
CA THR A 401 -2.91 26.98 -23.85
C THR A 401 -2.21 27.40 -25.16
N ALA A 402 -2.78 28.33 -25.88
CA ALA A 402 -2.14 28.94 -27.06
C ALA A 402 -0.91 29.79 -26.69
N ASP A 403 -0.85 30.34 -25.48
CA ASP A 403 0.34 31.02 -24.97
C ASP A 403 1.36 29.96 -24.46
N PRO A 404 2.62 30.01 -24.93
CA PRO A 404 3.64 29.03 -24.58
C PRO A 404 4.06 29.04 -23.10
N LYS A 405 3.74 30.12 -22.37
CA LYS A 405 4.03 30.27 -20.94
C LYS A 405 2.83 30.00 -20.04
N VAL A 406 1.62 29.76 -20.59
CA VAL A 406 0.39 29.64 -19.78
C VAL A 406 -0.23 28.28 -19.93
N TRP A 407 -0.55 27.66 -18.79
CA TRP A 407 -1.29 26.41 -18.67
C TRP A 407 -2.60 26.64 -17.93
N ALA A 408 -3.66 25.89 -18.28
CA ALA A 408 -4.95 25.91 -17.59
C ALA A 408 -5.36 24.46 -17.23
N ILE A 409 -5.63 24.19 -15.94
CA ILE A 409 -5.81 22.84 -15.41
C ILE A 409 -6.94 22.73 -14.38
N GLY A 410 -7.43 21.51 -14.19
CA GLY A 410 -8.53 21.23 -13.26
C GLY A 410 -9.86 21.74 -13.81
N ASP A 411 -10.79 22.07 -12.90
CA ASP A 411 -12.17 22.37 -13.27
C ASP A 411 -12.32 23.58 -14.20
N ILE A 412 -11.38 24.52 -14.18
CA ILE A 412 -11.37 25.66 -15.13
C ILE A 412 -11.25 25.21 -16.59
N ALA A 413 -10.63 24.07 -16.84
CA ALA A 413 -10.44 23.52 -18.20
C ALA A 413 -11.42 22.39 -18.52
N ASN A 414 -11.83 21.56 -17.55
CA ASN A 414 -12.67 20.37 -17.78
C ASN A 414 -14.14 20.53 -17.38
N GLY A 415 -14.52 21.63 -16.68
CA GLY A 415 -15.90 21.89 -16.27
C GLY A 415 -16.34 21.25 -14.97
N GLY A 416 -15.45 20.60 -14.26
CA GLY A 416 -15.67 19.95 -12.96
C GLY A 416 -15.64 18.43 -13.05
N ALA A 417 -14.79 17.86 -12.21
CA ALA A 417 -14.60 16.42 -12.09
C ALA A 417 -14.28 16.04 -10.61
N GLU A 418 -13.83 14.82 -10.37
CA GLU A 418 -13.41 14.39 -9.04
C GLU A 418 -12.09 15.07 -8.61
N VAL A 419 -11.89 15.20 -7.30
CA VAL A 419 -10.64 15.75 -6.72
C VAL A 419 -9.40 15.07 -7.31
N VAL A 420 -9.42 13.76 -7.46
CA VAL A 420 -8.30 12.98 -8.02
C VAL A 420 -8.04 13.29 -9.51
N ASN A 421 -9.05 13.69 -10.27
CA ASN A 421 -8.86 14.15 -11.67
C ASN A 421 -8.15 15.50 -11.71
N ALA A 422 -8.49 16.41 -10.79
CA ALA A 422 -7.80 17.69 -10.64
C ALA A 422 -6.33 17.49 -10.27
N VAL A 423 -6.03 16.55 -9.35
CA VAL A 423 -4.66 16.14 -8.99
C VAL A 423 -3.91 15.64 -10.23
N GLN A 424 -4.52 14.75 -11.01
CA GLN A 424 -3.89 14.22 -12.23
C GLN A 424 -3.59 15.31 -13.25
N ALA A 425 -4.51 16.26 -13.44
CA ALA A 425 -4.29 17.42 -14.32
C ALA A 425 -3.07 18.24 -13.83
N GLY A 426 -2.94 18.47 -12.52
CA GLY A 426 -1.77 19.14 -11.93
C GLY A 426 -0.46 18.43 -12.21
N LYS A 427 -0.42 17.11 -12.04
CA LYS A 427 0.76 16.28 -12.33
C LYS A 427 1.18 16.35 -13.81
N LEU A 428 0.22 16.19 -14.71
CA LEU A 428 0.49 16.19 -16.15
C LEU A 428 0.97 17.57 -16.63
N ALA A 429 0.39 18.64 -16.10
CA ALA A 429 0.86 20.00 -16.40
C ALA A 429 2.27 20.24 -15.87
N ALA A 430 2.57 19.84 -14.64
CA ALA A 430 3.92 19.94 -14.10
C ALA A 430 4.95 19.20 -14.96
N ALA A 431 4.63 17.99 -15.42
CA ALA A 431 5.48 17.24 -16.34
C ALA A 431 5.70 17.99 -17.69
N SER A 432 4.64 18.59 -18.23
CA SER A 432 4.70 19.41 -19.45
C SER A 432 5.55 20.68 -19.26
N ILE A 433 5.42 21.33 -18.11
CA ILE A 433 6.22 22.53 -17.76
C ILE A 433 7.70 22.16 -17.63
N VAL A 434 8.03 21.11 -16.87
CA VAL A 434 9.40 20.62 -16.70
C VAL A 434 10.06 20.31 -18.04
N GLU A 435 9.34 19.66 -18.94
CA GLU A 435 9.81 19.37 -20.30
C GLU A 435 10.01 20.66 -21.12
N THR A 436 9.06 21.59 -21.06
CA THR A 436 9.10 22.87 -21.80
C THR A 436 10.28 23.74 -21.35
N LEU A 437 10.55 23.76 -20.04
CA LEU A 437 11.63 24.57 -19.46
C LEU A 437 13.00 23.86 -19.53
N GLY A 438 13.07 22.64 -20.05
CA GLY A 438 14.31 21.88 -20.14
C GLY A 438 14.92 21.52 -18.79
N VAL A 439 14.10 21.47 -17.72
CA VAL A 439 14.56 21.05 -16.40
C VAL A 439 14.84 19.55 -16.41
N PRO A 440 16.02 19.10 -15.94
CA PRO A 440 16.33 17.68 -15.92
C PRO A 440 15.29 16.90 -15.11
N ARG A 441 14.76 15.83 -15.68
CA ARG A 441 13.90 14.92 -14.90
C ARG A 441 14.72 14.26 -13.81
N ILE A 442 14.18 14.19 -12.60
CA ILE A 442 14.79 13.40 -11.54
C ILE A 442 14.87 11.95 -12.02
N THR A 443 16.07 11.36 -11.97
CA THR A 443 16.23 9.93 -12.28
C THR A 443 15.42 9.12 -11.26
N PRO A 444 14.49 8.29 -11.70
CA PRO A 444 13.78 7.42 -10.77
C PRO A 444 14.78 6.56 -9.98
N ILE A 445 14.53 6.38 -8.67
CA ILE A 445 15.26 5.41 -7.87
C ILE A 445 15.11 4.04 -8.55
N ARG A 446 16.23 3.33 -8.74
CA ARG A 446 16.18 1.98 -9.31
C ARG A 446 15.39 1.07 -8.36
N PRO A 447 14.58 0.15 -8.86
CA PRO A 447 13.83 -0.77 -7.99
C PRO A 447 14.69 -1.58 -7.02
N SER A 448 15.98 -1.78 -7.35
CA SER A 448 16.95 -2.50 -6.52
C SER A 448 17.59 -1.67 -5.40
N ASP A 449 17.44 -0.33 -5.46
CA ASP A 449 18.17 0.58 -4.58
C ASP A 449 17.33 0.95 -3.35
N SER A 450 18.01 1.45 -2.31
CA SER A 450 17.33 1.95 -1.12
C SER A 450 16.35 3.08 -1.47
N THR A 451 15.17 3.01 -0.89
CA THR A 451 14.16 4.07 -0.98
C THR A 451 14.37 5.20 0.03
N VAL A 452 15.36 5.06 0.90
CA VAL A 452 15.63 5.96 2.02
C VAL A 452 17.04 6.58 1.88
N PRO A 453 17.16 7.92 1.88
CA PRO A 453 18.46 8.58 1.79
C PRO A 453 19.42 8.16 2.91
N GLY A 454 20.68 7.95 2.56
CA GLY A 454 21.75 7.58 3.51
C GLY A 454 21.80 6.11 3.89
N VAL A 455 20.99 5.26 3.27
CA VAL A 455 21.02 3.80 3.42
C VAL A 455 21.47 3.20 2.09
N ASP A 456 22.51 2.36 2.12
CA ASP A 456 22.98 1.57 0.98
C ASP A 456 22.69 0.09 1.22
N LEU A 457 21.98 -0.55 0.30
CA LEU A 457 21.61 -1.96 0.39
C LEU A 457 22.62 -2.90 -0.28
N PHE A 458 23.69 -2.36 -0.87
CA PHE A 458 24.75 -3.15 -1.49
C PHE A 458 25.24 -4.28 -0.58
N THR A 459 25.44 -5.46 -1.14
CA THR A 459 25.83 -6.66 -0.39
C THR A 459 26.92 -7.41 -1.14
N ASP A 460 27.91 -7.88 -0.38
CA ASP A 460 28.98 -8.76 -0.83
C ASP A 460 28.91 -10.08 -0.04
N MET A 461 28.59 -11.16 -0.71
CA MET A 461 28.54 -12.53 -0.16
C MET A 461 29.73 -13.33 -0.67
N ALA A 462 30.82 -13.34 0.07
CA ALA A 462 32.02 -14.07 -0.32
C ALA A 462 32.61 -13.69 -1.70
N GLY A 463 32.51 -12.40 -2.08
CA GLY A 463 32.90 -11.91 -3.40
C GLY A 463 31.79 -11.89 -4.45
N ILE A 464 30.64 -12.49 -4.19
CA ILE A 464 29.43 -12.41 -5.03
C ILE A 464 28.68 -11.12 -4.64
N ARG A 465 28.60 -10.17 -5.58
CA ARG A 465 28.11 -8.81 -5.33
C ARG A 465 26.76 -8.56 -5.93
N GLY A 466 25.89 -7.86 -5.21
CA GLY A 466 24.58 -7.46 -5.67
C GLY A 466 24.11 -6.13 -5.08
N PRO A 467 23.15 -5.44 -5.73
CA PRO A 467 22.67 -4.14 -5.28
C PRO A 467 21.88 -4.19 -3.98
N ASN A 468 21.38 -5.36 -3.58
CA ASN A 468 20.68 -5.58 -2.32
C ASN A 468 20.79 -7.05 -1.88
N PRO A 469 20.50 -7.39 -0.60
CA PRO A 469 20.68 -8.73 -0.05
C PRO A 469 19.62 -9.75 -0.47
N PHE A 470 18.61 -9.37 -1.24
CA PHE A 470 17.48 -10.22 -1.62
C PHE A 470 17.77 -10.98 -2.91
N TRP A 471 17.92 -12.29 -2.79
CA TRP A 471 18.15 -13.19 -3.92
C TRP A 471 16.95 -14.11 -4.13
N LEU A 472 16.75 -14.57 -5.36
CA LEU A 472 15.83 -15.65 -5.64
C LEU A 472 16.49 -17.00 -5.36
N ALA A 473 15.78 -17.88 -4.65
CA ALA A 473 16.25 -19.24 -4.40
C ALA A 473 16.16 -20.10 -5.65
N SER A 474 17.04 -21.13 -5.74
CA SER A 474 16.98 -22.17 -6.78
C SER A 474 15.68 -22.97 -6.66
N CYS A 475 14.68 -22.62 -7.49
CA CYS A 475 13.35 -23.24 -7.50
C CYS A 475 12.62 -22.93 -8.84
N PRO A 476 11.37 -23.31 -9.05
CA PRO A 476 10.66 -23.13 -10.34
C PRO A 476 10.70 -21.71 -10.93
N ILE A 477 10.78 -20.68 -10.09
CA ILE A 477 10.79 -19.27 -10.52
C ILE A 477 12.12 -18.78 -11.13
N THR A 478 13.15 -19.62 -11.13
CA THR A 478 14.50 -19.30 -11.66
C THR A 478 14.94 -20.26 -12.77
N ASN A 479 13.96 -20.87 -13.48
CA ASN A 479 14.20 -21.92 -14.46
C ASN A 479 14.51 -21.41 -15.87
N THR A 480 14.29 -20.13 -16.18
CA THR A 480 14.56 -19.54 -17.50
C THR A 480 15.17 -18.14 -17.40
N GLY A 481 15.93 -17.75 -18.44
CA GLY A 481 16.49 -16.40 -18.54
C GLY A 481 15.45 -15.30 -18.57
N GLU A 482 14.28 -15.55 -19.15
CA GLU A 482 13.17 -14.61 -19.17
C GLU A 482 12.58 -14.37 -17.75
N MET A 483 12.41 -15.45 -16.96
CA MET A 483 11.97 -15.34 -15.57
C MET A 483 12.95 -14.51 -14.74
N VAL A 484 14.25 -14.79 -14.88
CA VAL A 484 15.31 -14.08 -14.16
C VAL A 484 15.39 -12.61 -14.59
N ALA A 485 15.27 -12.33 -15.91
CA ALA A 485 15.24 -10.96 -16.41
C ALA A 485 14.08 -10.15 -15.80
N ARG A 486 12.87 -10.70 -15.77
CA ARG A 486 11.71 -10.06 -15.12
C ARG A 486 11.93 -9.81 -13.61
N ALA A 487 12.64 -10.72 -12.95
CA ALA A 487 12.98 -10.54 -11.55
C ALA A 487 13.97 -9.37 -11.35
N PHE A 488 15.01 -9.30 -12.17
CA PHE A 488 15.98 -8.21 -12.10
C PHE A 488 15.37 -6.85 -12.46
N ASP A 489 14.48 -6.82 -13.46
CA ASP A 489 13.72 -5.61 -13.80
C ASP A 489 12.81 -5.16 -12.64
N ALA A 490 12.30 -6.10 -11.84
CA ALA A 490 11.53 -5.81 -10.64
C ALA A 490 12.38 -5.32 -9.45
N GLY A 491 13.73 -5.52 -9.46
CA GLY A 491 14.63 -5.02 -8.43
C GLY A 491 15.35 -6.08 -7.58
N TRP A 492 15.26 -7.37 -7.90
CA TRP A 492 15.99 -8.42 -7.17
C TRP A 492 17.50 -8.24 -7.30
N GLY A 493 18.22 -8.36 -6.17
CA GLY A 493 19.66 -8.17 -6.09
C GLY A 493 20.47 -9.33 -6.64
N GLY A 494 19.90 -10.54 -6.63
CA GLY A 494 20.56 -11.73 -7.14
C GLY A 494 19.61 -12.89 -7.42
N VAL A 495 20.14 -13.93 -8.01
CA VAL A 495 19.44 -15.18 -8.31
C VAL A 495 20.35 -16.38 -8.09
N VAL A 496 19.77 -17.43 -7.50
CA VAL A 496 20.33 -18.78 -7.60
C VAL A 496 19.52 -19.51 -8.68
N TRP A 497 20.15 -19.80 -9.81
CA TRP A 497 19.53 -20.47 -10.94
C TRP A 497 18.99 -21.83 -10.55
N LYS A 498 17.84 -22.26 -11.11
CA LYS A 498 17.30 -23.60 -10.85
C LYS A 498 18.36 -24.64 -11.09
N THR A 499 18.49 -25.59 -10.15
CA THR A 499 19.56 -26.58 -10.16
C THR A 499 19.72 -27.27 -11.51
N VAL A 500 20.92 -27.19 -12.06
CA VAL A 500 21.35 -27.75 -13.34
C VAL A 500 22.06 -29.09 -13.09
N GLY A 501 21.76 -30.07 -13.89
CA GLY A 501 22.32 -31.40 -13.93
C GLY A 501 21.80 -32.12 -15.15
N GLU A 502 21.96 -33.48 -15.21
CA GLU A 502 21.33 -34.26 -16.24
C GLU A 502 19.81 -34.03 -16.24
N PRO A 503 19.19 -33.64 -17.37
CA PRO A 503 17.78 -33.29 -17.46
C PRO A 503 16.87 -34.43 -16.98
N ILE A 504 15.88 -34.09 -16.14
CA ILE A 504 14.91 -35.04 -15.60
C ILE A 504 13.51 -34.59 -15.97
N THR A 505 12.74 -35.49 -16.60
CA THR A 505 11.31 -35.22 -16.81
C THR A 505 10.59 -35.21 -15.48
N ASN A 506 10.07 -34.08 -15.11
CA ASN A 506 9.29 -33.90 -13.89
C ASN A 506 7.87 -34.45 -14.06
N VAL A 507 7.29 -34.94 -12.95
CA VAL A 507 5.90 -35.41 -12.92
C VAL A 507 4.92 -34.25 -13.03
N THR A 508 3.70 -34.52 -13.50
CA THR A 508 2.57 -33.58 -13.39
C THR A 508 1.90 -33.73 -12.02
N SER A 509 1.19 -32.70 -11.55
CA SER A 509 0.66 -32.63 -10.15
C SER A 509 1.79 -32.70 -9.12
N ARG A 510 2.75 -31.77 -9.23
CA ARG A 510 4.01 -31.80 -8.48
C ARG A 510 4.03 -30.93 -7.23
N LEU A 511 2.99 -30.16 -6.98
CA LEU A 511 2.90 -29.23 -5.84
C LEU A 511 1.65 -29.54 -5.01
N GLY A 512 1.79 -29.54 -3.69
CA GLY A 512 0.69 -29.59 -2.73
C GLY A 512 0.78 -28.43 -1.76
N SER A 513 -0.36 -27.82 -1.39
CA SER A 513 -0.42 -26.69 -0.47
C SER A 513 -1.03 -27.07 0.86
N LEU A 514 -0.56 -26.42 1.94
CA LEU A 514 -1.18 -26.46 3.25
C LEU A 514 -1.92 -25.15 3.51
N GLU A 515 -3.22 -25.26 3.81
CA GLU A 515 -4.09 -24.13 4.17
C GLU A 515 -4.55 -24.29 5.62
N ILE A 516 -4.52 -23.20 6.39
CA ILE A 516 -4.99 -23.18 7.78
C ILE A 516 -5.83 -21.92 8.01
N GLY A 517 -7.06 -22.10 8.50
CA GLY A 517 -7.93 -20.99 8.87
C GLY A 517 -8.25 -20.01 7.73
N GLY A 518 -8.39 -20.53 6.51
CA GLY A 518 -8.64 -19.74 5.30
C GLY A 518 -7.40 -19.00 4.75
N ARG A 519 -6.23 -19.18 5.35
CA ARG A 519 -4.94 -18.70 4.81
C ARG A 519 -4.38 -19.74 3.85
N ARG A 520 -4.23 -19.33 2.60
CA ARG A 520 -3.56 -20.14 1.58
C ARG A 520 -2.06 -20.12 1.78
N LEU A 521 -1.42 -21.21 1.38
CA LEU A 521 0.04 -21.34 1.30
C LEU A 521 0.79 -21.05 2.62
N VAL A 522 0.27 -21.54 3.75
CA VAL A 522 1.05 -21.61 5.00
C VAL A 522 2.30 -22.47 4.79
N GLY A 523 2.23 -23.45 3.89
CA GLY A 523 3.34 -24.24 3.41
C GLY A 523 3.06 -24.84 2.04
N LEU A 524 4.13 -25.19 1.34
CA LEU A 524 4.11 -25.80 0.02
C LEU A 524 5.01 -27.03 0.02
N SER A 525 4.46 -28.21 -0.33
CA SER A 525 5.24 -29.40 -0.62
C SER A 525 5.51 -29.48 -2.12
N ASN A 526 6.73 -29.82 -2.47
CA ASN A 526 7.21 -29.93 -3.84
C ASN A 526 7.87 -31.30 -4.03
N ILE A 527 7.38 -32.07 -5.03
CA ILE A 527 8.01 -33.30 -5.53
C ILE A 527 8.71 -33.12 -6.88
N GLU A 528 8.83 -31.86 -7.34
CA GLU A 528 9.62 -31.50 -8.52
C GLU A 528 11.12 -31.63 -8.25
N LEU A 529 11.84 -32.17 -9.21
CA LEU A 529 13.29 -32.37 -9.14
C LEU A 529 14.06 -31.17 -9.74
N ILE A 530 15.25 -31.40 -10.26
CA ILE A 530 16.10 -30.40 -10.90
C ILE A 530 15.51 -29.91 -12.24
N SER A 531 16.22 -29.07 -12.97
CA SER A 531 15.79 -28.56 -14.28
C SER A 531 15.53 -29.72 -15.27
N ASP A 532 14.42 -29.63 -16.00
CA ASP A 532 14.03 -30.50 -17.10
C ASP A 532 14.57 -30.03 -18.46
N ARG A 533 15.36 -28.94 -18.44
CA ARG A 533 15.97 -28.31 -19.62
C ARG A 533 17.41 -28.77 -19.79
N SER A 534 17.90 -28.81 -21.03
CA SER A 534 19.28 -29.23 -21.29
C SER A 534 20.31 -28.33 -20.57
N ILE A 535 21.44 -28.89 -20.21
CA ILE A 535 22.53 -28.15 -19.57
C ILE A 535 22.97 -27.00 -20.49
N GLU A 536 23.11 -27.23 -21.80
CA GLU A 536 23.49 -26.22 -22.79
C GLU A 536 22.54 -25.03 -22.80
N THR A 537 21.24 -25.29 -22.81
CA THR A 537 20.20 -24.26 -22.80
C THR A 537 20.29 -23.40 -21.52
N ASN A 538 20.41 -24.07 -20.36
CA ASN A 538 20.54 -23.35 -19.07
C ASN A 538 21.78 -22.46 -19.05
N LEU A 539 22.96 -22.98 -19.41
CA LEU A 539 24.22 -22.24 -19.37
C LEU A 539 24.26 -21.10 -20.40
N ALA A 540 23.69 -21.28 -21.58
CA ALA A 540 23.56 -20.22 -22.58
C ALA A 540 22.69 -19.06 -22.07
N GLU A 541 21.57 -19.36 -21.41
CA GLU A 541 20.70 -18.34 -20.82
C GLU A 541 21.34 -17.66 -19.60
N VAL A 542 22.10 -18.38 -18.76
CA VAL A 542 22.90 -17.79 -17.68
C VAL A 542 23.86 -16.74 -18.22
N ALA A 543 24.60 -17.10 -19.29
CA ALA A 543 25.55 -16.18 -19.93
C ALA A 543 24.86 -14.94 -20.53
N ASP A 544 23.69 -15.13 -21.17
CA ASP A 544 22.91 -14.02 -21.72
C ASP A 544 22.40 -13.09 -20.62
N VAL A 545 21.83 -13.65 -19.55
CA VAL A 545 21.33 -12.87 -18.41
C VAL A 545 22.47 -12.09 -17.75
N LYS A 546 23.61 -12.72 -17.46
CA LYS A 546 24.75 -12.03 -16.82
C LYS A 546 25.29 -10.87 -17.68
N ARG A 547 25.33 -11.04 -18.99
CA ARG A 547 25.72 -9.96 -19.91
C ARG A 547 24.75 -8.76 -19.87
N ARG A 548 23.44 -9.03 -19.77
CA ARG A 548 22.40 -7.98 -19.72
C ARG A 548 22.32 -7.29 -18.35
N TYR A 549 22.61 -8.03 -17.29
CA TYR A 549 22.49 -7.57 -15.90
C TYR A 549 23.83 -7.75 -15.16
N PRO A 550 24.86 -6.94 -15.50
CA PRO A 550 26.21 -7.14 -14.96
C PRO A 550 26.36 -6.87 -13.45
N ASN A 551 25.44 -6.07 -12.87
CA ASN A 551 25.48 -5.65 -11.46
C ASN A 551 24.69 -6.57 -10.52
N GLN A 552 23.84 -7.43 -11.03
CA GLN A 552 23.06 -8.41 -10.25
C GLN A 552 23.85 -9.71 -10.11
N ALA A 553 23.72 -10.34 -8.92
CA ALA A 553 24.37 -11.62 -8.66
C ALA A 553 23.68 -12.75 -9.42
N VAL A 554 24.44 -13.54 -10.16
CA VAL A 554 23.97 -14.76 -10.83
C VAL A 554 24.78 -15.96 -10.35
N VAL A 555 24.15 -16.84 -9.57
CA VAL A 555 24.75 -18.05 -9.01
C VAL A 555 24.11 -19.27 -9.68
N VAL A 556 24.93 -20.23 -10.12
CA VAL A 556 24.44 -21.46 -10.77
C VAL A 556 24.39 -22.59 -9.75
N SER A 557 23.18 -23.10 -9.48
CA SER A 557 22.99 -24.26 -8.60
C SER A 557 23.24 -25.56 -9.38
N LEU A 558 24.06 -26.46 -8.82
CA LEU A 558 24.52 -27.70 -9.45
C LEU A 558 24.15 -28.95 -8.64
N MET A 559 23.75 -30.00 -9.33
CA MET A 559 23.58 -31.34 -8.78
C MET A 559 23.84 -32.39 -9.86
N VAL A 560 24.94 -33.11 -9.76
CA VAL A 560 25.33 -34.18 -10.67
C VAL A 560 25.77 -35.41 -9.92
N GLU A 561 26.01 -36.52 -10.62
CA GLU A 561 26.49 -37.75 -10.00
C GLU A 561 27.78 -37.55 -9.17
N SER A 562 27.91 -38.32 -8.08
CA SER A 562 29.07 -38.26 -7.15
C SER A 562 30.33 -38.89 -7.78
N LYS A 563 30.78 -38.33 -8.93
CA LYS A 563 31.98 -38.70 -9.67
C LYS A 563 32.82 -37.46 -9.96
N ALA A 564 34.08 -37.44 -9.61
CA ALA A 564 34.98 -36.30 -9.75
C ALA A 564 34.98 -35.69 -11.17
N GLN A 565 35.10 -36.55 -12.20
CA GLN A 565 35.14 -36.06 -13.59
C GLN A 565 33.86 -35.32 -13.99
N THR A 566 32.67 -35.81 -13.58
CA THR A 566 31.39 -35.16 -13.91
C THR A 566 31.31 -33.77 -13.25
N TRP A 567 31.80 -33.63 -12.03
CA TRP A 567 31.89 -32.31 -11.34
C TRP A 567 32.90 -31.38 -12.02
N TYR A 568 34.10 -31.87 -12.41
CA TYR A 568 35.10 -31.10 -13.13
C TYR A 568 34.59 -30.54 -14.44
N ASP A 569 33.90 -31.36 -15.22
CA ASP A 569 33.34 -30.98 -16.52
C ASP A 569 32.24 -29.91 -16.32
N MET A 570 31.35 -30.10 -15.33
CA MET A 570 30.27 -29.19 -15.09
C MET A 570 30.76 -27.84 -14.59
N VAL A 571 31.69 -27.81 -13.61
CA VAL A 571 32.26 -26.58 -13.05
C VAL A 571 33.00 -25.80 -14.16
N SER A 572 33.76 -26.48 -15.00
CA SER A 572 34.46 -25.81 -16.11
C SER A 572 33.49 -25.12 -17.06
N ARG A 573 32.38 -25.78 -17.39
CA ARG A 573 31.31 -25.19 -18.23
C ARG A 573 30.62 -23.99 -17.58
N VAL A 574 30.43 -23.99 -16.24
CA VAL A 574 29.88 -22.84 -15.53
C VAL A 574 30.84 -21.68 -15.51
N ASN A 575 32.14 -21.91 -15.31
CA ASN A 575 33.17 -20.85 -15.36
C ASN A 575 33.10 -20.06 -16.69
N ASP A 576 32.79 -20.73 -17.81
CA ASP A 576 32.70 -20.11 -19.13
C ASP A 576 31.45 -19.22 -19.31
N THR A 577 30.48 -19.27 -18.40
CA THR A 577 29.24 -18.47 -18.50
C THR A 577 29.36 -17.02 -18.00
N GLY A 578 30.41 -16.74 -17.21
CA GLY A 578 30.56 -15.47 -16.52
C GLY A 578 29.65 -15.30 -15.30
N ALA A 579 29.03 -16.38 -14.79
CA ALA A 579 28.27 -16.38 -13.52
C ALA A 579 29.16 -15.92 -12.36
N ASP A 580 28.56 -15.32 -11.33
CA ASP A 580 29.30 -14.78 -10.18
C ASP A 580 29.62 -15.84 -9.12
N GLY A 581 28.99 -17.01 -9.18
CA GLY A 581 29.21 -18.07 -8.20
C GLY A 581 28.52 -19.40 -8.57
N ILE A 582 28.88 -20.42 -7.79
CA ILE A 582 28.31 -21.77 -7.89
C ILE A 582 27.66 -22.12 -6.55
N GLU A 583 26.43 -22.69 -6.55
CA GLU A 583 25.79 -23.30 -5.39
C GLU A 583 25.77 -24.82 -5.53
N LEU A 584 26.37 -25.58 -4.61
CA LEU A 584 26.30 -27.03 -4.57
C LEU A 584 25.02 -27.49 -3.86
N ASN A 585 24.08 -28.08 -4.57
CA ASN A 585 22.80 -28.50 -4.00
C ASN A 585 22.91 -29.88 -3.32
N PHE A 586 23.26 -29.91 -2.04
CA PHE A 586 23.32 -31.12 -1.20
C PHE A 586 22.08 -31.27 -0.31
N GLY A 587 20.93 -30.77 -0.78
CA GLY A 587 19.78 -30.70 0.10
C GLY A 587 18.45 -31.25 -0.44
N CYS A 588 18.33 -31.61 -1.72
CA CYS A 588 17.08 -32.14 -2.26
C CYS A 588 16.68 -33.45 -1.56
N PRO A 589 15.52 -33.49 -0.83
CA PRO A 589 15.21 -34.60 0.08
C PRO A 589 14.57 -35.83 -0.59
N HIS A 590 14.14 -35.73 -1.83
CA HIS A 590 13.38 -36.78 -2.55
C HIS A 590 13.97 -37.02 -3.96
N GLY A 591 13.62 -38.12 -4.60
CA GLY A 591 14.00 -38.48 -5.97
C GLY A 591 15.50 -38.46 -6.28
N MET A 592 16.17 -37.32 -6.08
CA MET A 592 17.62 -37.18 -6.26
C MET A 592 18.41 -37.87 -5.14
N SER A 593 17.89 -37.86 -3.90
CA SER A 593 18.44 -38.59 -2.77
C SER A 593 18.43 -40.12 -3.03
N GLU A 594 17.38 -40.62 -3.65
CA GLU A 594 17.25 -42.04 -4.03
C GLU A 594 18.30 -42.48 -5.06
N ARG A 595 18.85 -41.48 -5.76
CA ARG A 595 19.94 -41.67 -6.75
C ARG A 595 21.33 -41.40 -6.16
N GLY A 596 21.45 -41.24 -4.85
CA GLY A 596 22.73 -40.96 -4.18
C GLY A 596 23.24 -39.54 -4.33
N MET A 597 22.35 -38.58 -4.63
CA MET A 597 22.64 -37.17 -4.79
C MET A 597 21.85 -36.35 -3.74
N GLY A 598 21.96 -35.04 -3.77
CA GLY A 598 21.15 -34.18 -2.88
C GLY A 598 21.34 -34.48 -1.40
N ALA A 599 20.26 -34.74 -0.66
CA ALA A 599 20.32 -34.99 0.78
C ALA A 599 21.13 -36.24 1.16
N ALA A 600 21.24 -37.24 0.26
CA ALA A 600 22.11 -38.41 0.50
C ALA A 600 23.59 -38.00 0.62
N VAL A 601 24.01 -36.94 -0.07
CA VAL A 601 25.34 -36.32 0.09
C VAL A 601 25.37 -35.45 1.34
N GLY A 602 24.41 -34.53 1.47
CA GLY A 602 24.38 -33.51 2.52
C GLY A 602 24.21 -34.04 3.95
N GLN A 603 23.72 -35.28 4.13
CA GLN A 603 23.62 -35.95 5.42
C GLN A 603 24.94 -36.55 5.89
N VAL A 604 25.95 -36.71 5.02
CA VAL A 604 27.22 -37.36 5.32
C VAL A 604 28.35 -36.33 5.16
N PRO A 605 28.93 -35.82 6.24
CA PRO A 605 29.97 -34.77 6.19
C PRO A 605 31.15 -35.11 5.28
N GLU A 606 31.56 -36.37 5.24
CA GLU A 606 32.67 -36.82 4.40
C GLU A 606 32.37 -36.70 2.92
N TYR A 607 31.12 -36.93 2.50
CA TYR A 607 30.70 -36.73 1.12
C TYR A 607 30.58 -35.23 0.77
N VAL A 608 30.09 -34.42 1.73
CA VAL A 608 30.09 -32.95 1.57
C VAL A 608 31.51 -32.45 1.34
N GLN A 609 32.47 -32.87 2.17
CA GLN A 609 33.86 -32.48 2.04
C GLN A 609 34.43 -32.91 0.68
N MET A 610 34.38 -34.20 0.39
CA MET A 610 34.94 -34.81 -0.82
C MET A 610 34.46 -34.14 -2.12
N ILE A 611 33.16 -33.94 -2.26
CA ILE A 611 32.61 -33.34 -3.49
C ILE A 611 32.93 -31.85 -3.54
N THR A 612 32.91 -31.15 -2.41
CA THR A 612 33.29 -29.73 -2.37
C THR A 612 34.76 -29.56 -2.75
N GLU A 613 35.68 -30.42 -2.31
CA GLU A 613 37.10 -30.40 -2.70
C GLU A 613 37.26 -30.56 -4.23
N TRP A 614 36.52 -31.50 -4.86
CA TRP A 614 36.56 -31.63 -6.33
C TRP A 614 36.12 -30.37 -7.05
N VAL A 615 35.08 -29.72 -6.54
CA VAL A 615 34.58 -28.47 -7.13
C VAL A 615 35.59 -27.33 -6.95
N MET A 616 36.15 -27.18 -5.75
CA MET A 616 37.14 -26.15 -5.44
C MET A 616 38.43 -26.27 -6.28
N GLU A 617 38.80 -27.49 -6.70
CA GLU A 617 39.94 -27.69 -7.62
C GLU A 617 39.76 -27.01 -8.99
N LYS A 618 38.51 -26.79 -9.43
CA LYS A 618 38.18 -26.28 -10.77
C LYS A 618 37.42 -24.95 -10.77
N ALA A 619 36.82 -24.56 -9.65
CA ALA A 619 36.04 -23.33 -9.58
C ALA A 619 36.94 -22.09 -9.76
N ALA A 620 36.53 -21.21 -10.68
CA ALA A 620 37.13 -19.90 -10.89
C ALA A 620 36.33 -18.77 -10.20
N VAL A 621 35.19 -19.12 -9.62
CA VAL A 621 34.24 -18.24 -8.94
C VAL A 621 33.94 -18.81 -7.55
N PRO A 622 33.44 -17.98 -6.60
CA PRO A 622 33.06 -18.43 -5.27
C PRO A 622 32.07 -19.60 -5.27
N VAL A 623 32.23 -20.51 -4.30
CA VAL A 623 31.41 -21.71 -4.13
C VAL A 623 30.64 -21.67 -2.83
N LEU A 624 29.32 -21.75 -2.92
CA LEU A 624 28.38 -21.86 -1.81
C LEU A 624 27.91 -23.33 -1.68
N VAL A 625 27.88 -23.87 -0.46
CA VAL A 625 27.36 -25.21 -0.20
C VAL A 625 25.97 -25.11 0.41
N LYS A 626 24.94 -25.57 -0.33
CA LYS A 626 23.57 -25.59 0.17
C LYS A 626 23.26 -26.89 0.91
N LEU A 627 23.05 -26.75 2.22
CA LEU A 627 22.90 -27.88 3.14
C LEU A 627 21.43 -28.28 3.35
N THR A 628 21.25 -29.57 3.69
CA THR A 628 19.94 -30.15 4.03
C THR A 628 19.60 -29.89 5.50
N PRO A 629 18.33 -29.53 5.83
CA PRO A 629 17.86 -29.50 7.19
C PRO A 629 17.49 -30.88 7.76
N ASN A 630 17.53 -31.94 6.92
CA ASN A 630 17.09 -33.28 7.29
C ASN A 630 18.21 -34.05 8.04
N VAL A 631 18.80 -33.40 9.03
CA VAL A 631 19.86 -33.88 9.91
C VAL A 631 19.57 -33.46 11.35
N ALA A 632 20.09 -34.14 12.32
CA ALA A 632 19.94 -33.82 13.74
C ALA A 632 20.74 -32.55 14.11
N ASP A 633 21.92 -32.37 13.51
CA ASP A 633 22.79 -31.23 13.70
C ASP A 633 23.38 -30.84 12.34
N ILE A 634 23.21 -29.57 11.96
CA ILE A 634 23.68 -29.05 10.67
C ILE A 634 25.16 -28.60 10.71
N ARG A 635 25.76 -28.45 11.89
CA ARG A 635 27.14 -27.97 12.06
C ARG A 635 28.19 -28.90 11.47
N PRO A 636 28.16 -30.24 11.65
CA PRO A 636 29.15 -31.14 11.05
C PRO A 636 29.26 -31.02 9.51
N PRO A 637 28.18 -31.07 8.70
CA PRO A 637 28.30 -30.84 7.26
C PRO A 637 28.76 -29.40 6.91
N ALA A 638 28.43 -28.38 7.73
CA ALA A 638 28.92 -27.02 7.51
C ALA A 638 30.44 -26.92 7.76
N ARG A 639 30.97 -27.58 8.81
CA ARG A 639 32.41 -27.70 9.06
C ARG A 639 33.15 -28.45 7.96
N ALA A 640 32.52 -29.50 7.41
CA ALA A 640 33.07 -30.25 6.27
C ALA A 640 33.18 -29.38 5.00
N ALA A 641 32.15 -28.57 4.72
CA ALA A 641 32.20 -27.59 3.63
C ALA A 641 33.35 -26.56 3.83
N ARG A 642 33.52 -26.06 5.05
CA ARG A 642 34.64 -25.16 5.40
C ARG A 642 36.00 -25.84 5.22
N ALA A 643 36.16 -27.09 5.69
CA ALA A 643 37.40 -27.86 5.57
C ALA A 643 37.78 -28.10 4.10
N ALA A 644 36.81 -28.27 3.21
CA ALA A 644 36.98 -28.39 1.78
C ALA A 644 37.29 -27.08 1.06
N GLY A 645 37.28 -25.96 1.76
CA GLY A 645 37.61 -24.64 1.19
C GLY A 645 36.46 -23.89 0.56
N ALA A 646 35.19 -24.27 0.83
CA ALA A 646 34.02 -23.50 0.38
C ALA A 646 34.09 -22.04 0.85
N ASP A 647 33.55 -21.11 0.03
CA ASP A 647 33.57 -19.67 0.29
C ASP A 647 32.35 -19.23 1.15
N GLY A 648 31.27 -20.02 1.14
CA GLY A 648 30.07 -19.77 1.95
C GLY A 648 29.12 -20.96 2.01
N VAL A 649 28.06 -20.83 2.80
CA VAL A 649 27.00 -21.83 2.90
C VAL A 649 25.62 -21.22 2.66
N ALA A 650 24.68 -22.02 2.13
CA ALA A 650 23.29 -21.64 1.97
C ALA A 650 22.40 -22.55 2.83
N LEU A 651 21.59 -21.97 3.69
CA LEU A 651 20.78 -22.68 4.70
C LEU A 651 19.35 -22.10 4.73
N ILE A 652 18.33 -22.88 4.60
CA ILE A 652 18.26 -24.36 4.52
C ILE A 652 17.63 -24.78 3.17
N ASN A 653 17.84 -26.03 2.77
CA ASN A 653 17.01 -26.66 1.73
C ASN A 653 15.64 -27.04 2.32
N THR A 654 14.77 -27.67 1.56
CA THR A 654 13.42 -28.07 1.97
C THR A 654 13.45 -29.22 2.99
N ILE A 655 12.42 -29.24 3.86
CA ILE A 655 12.25 -30.29 4.89
C ILE A 655 11.47 -31.46 4.28
N SER A 656 11.93 -32.71 4.55
CA SER A 656 11.21 -33.92 4.14
C SER A 656 9.81 -33.95 4.76
N SER A 657 8.78 -34.15 3.93
CA SER A 657 7.38 -34.10 4.40
C SER A 657 6.42 -34.93 3.56
N LEU A 658 5.28 -35.21 4.14
CA LEU A 658 4.03 -35.58 3.48
C LEU A 658 3.00 -34.52 3.86
N ILE A 659 2.55 -33.72 2.91
CA ILE A 659 1.74 -32.53 3.22
C ILE A 659 0.30 -32.88 3.62
N GLY A 660 -0.20 -34.02 3.17
CA GLY A 660 -1.54 -34.50 3.51
C GLY A 660 -1.90 -35.79 2.76
N VAL A 661 -3.05 -36.33 3.15
CA VAL A 661 -3.70 -37.47 2.48
C VAL A 661 -5.13 -37.04 2.18
N ASP A 662 -5.58 -37.22 0.96
CA ASP A 662 -6.98 -37.00 0.57
C ASP A 662 -7.85 -38.04 1.26
N LEU A 663 -8.87 -37.58 2.00
CA LEU A 663 -9.70 -38.47 2.84
C LEU A 663 -10.74 -39.25 2.03
N ASP A 664 -11.04 -38.83 0.82
CA ASP A 664 -12.04 -39.50 -0.04
C ASP A 664 -11.36 -40.59 -0.89
N THR A 665 -10.16 -40.30 -1.40
CA THR A 665 -9.41 -41.20 -2.29
C THR A 665 -8.32 -42.00 -1.57
N TRP A 666 -7.94 -41.60 -0.32
CA TRP A 666 -6.84 -42.12 0.47
C TRP A 666 -5.48 -42.04 -0.24
N SER A 667 -5.35 -41.14 -1.18
CA SER A 667 -4.10 -40.90 -1.90
C SER A 667 -3.28 -39.78 -1.26
N PRO A 668 -1.94 -39.85 -1.32
CA PRO A 668 -1.08 -38.74 -0.85
C PRO A 668 -1.27 -37.47 -1.68
N VAL A 669 -1.04 -36.31 -1.08
CA VAL A 669 -1.03 -35.01 -1.77
C VAL A 669 0.43 -34.56 -1.95
N PRO A 670 0.88 -34.17 -3.18
CA PRO A 670 0.14 -34.18 -4.46
C PRO A 670 -0.07 -35.60 -4.99
N ASP A 671 -1.21 -35.82 -5.63
CA ASP A 671 -1.56 -37.09 -6.26
C ASP A 671 -1.07 -37.15 -7.72
N VAL A 672 -0.46 -38.26 -8.06
CA VAL A 672 -0.05 -38.62 -9.43
C VAL A 672 -0.69 -39.98 -9.78
N ARG A 673 -1.92 -39.95 -10.28
CA ARG A 673 -2.72 -41.14 -10.65
C ARG A 673 -2.85 -42.19 -9.51
N GLY A 674 -3.24 -41.74 -8.33
CA GLY A 674 -3.44 -42.58 -7.16
C GLY A 674 -2.17 -42.87 -6.33
N HIS A 675 -1.04 -42.28 -6.74
CA HIS A 675 0.23 -42.44 -6.04
C HIS A 675 0.82 -41.09 -5.68
N GLY A 676 1.65 -41.02 -4.68
CA GLY A 676 2.41 -39.83 -4.29
C GLY A 676 3.77 -40.19 -3.72
N SER A 677 4.57 -39.18 -3.48
CA SER A 677 5.90 -39.34 -2.89
C SER A 677 6.07 -38.35 -1.73
N HIS A 678 6.98 -38.64 -0.81
CA HIS A 678 7.46 -37.64 0.12
C HIS A 678 8.05 -36.46 -0.68
N GLY A 679 7.79 -35.26 -0.24
CA GLY A 679 8.23 -34.03 -0.92
C GLY A 679 9.08 -33.15 -0.02
N GLY A 680 9.59 -32.07 -0.59
CA GLY A 680 10.27 -31.02 0.15
C GLY A 680 9.29 -29.93 0.60
N TYR A 681 9.12 -29.75 1.91
CA TYR A 681 8.26 -28.72 2.51
C TYR A 681 8.97 -27.39 2.62
N SER A 682 8.29 -26.31 2.25
CA SER A 682 8.79 -24.94 2.23
C SER A 682 7.68 -23.94 2.56
N GLY A 683 8.00 -22.65 2.67
CA GLY A 683 7.08 -21.59 2.99
C GLY A 683 7.18 -21.08 4.43
N PRO A 684 6.31 -20.15 4.87
CA PRO A 684 6.45 -19.46 6.17
C PRO A 684 6.59 -20.36 7.39
N ALA A 685 5.96 -21.54 7.37
CA ALA A 685 6.00 -22.49 8.50
C ALA A 685 7.39 -23.07 8.79
N VAL A 686 8.34 -23.02 7.85
CA VAL A 686 9.71 -23.53 8.07
C VAL A 686 10.67 -22.48 8.65
N LYS A 687 10.27 -21.21 8.74
CA LYS A 687 11.14 -20.11 9.22
C LYS A 687 11.80 -20.37 10.56
N PRO A 688 11.10 -20.82 11.61
CA PRO A 688 11.73 -21.05 12.92
C PRO A 688 12.86 -22.08 12.87
N ILE A 689 12.70 -23.13 12.05
CA ILE A 689 13.70 -24.18 11.87
C ILE A 689 14.91 -23.62 11.12
N ALA A 690 14.66 -22.82 10.08
CA ALA A 690 15.70 -22.18 9.28
C ALA A 690 16.52 -21.20 10.13
N LEU A 691 15.88 -20.35 10.92
CA LEU A 691 16.55 -19.41 11.84
C LEU A 691 17.43 -20.14 12.87
N TYR A 692 16.93 -21.25 13.45
CA TYR A 692 17.72 -22.08 14.34
C TYR A 692 18.99 -22.59 13.65
N MET A 693 18.87 -23.15 12.45
CA MET A 693 20.01 -23.72 11.74
C MET A 693 21.01 -22.66 11.26
N VAL A 694 20.51 -21.50 10.79
CA VAL A 694 21.35 -20.35 10.43
C VAL A 694 22.12 -19.83 11.63
N SER A 695 21.46 -19.61 12.77
CA SER A 695 22.13 -19.13 13.98
C SER A 695 23.14 -20.14 14.54
N ALA A 696 22.81 -21.44 14.50
CA ALA A 696 23.73 -22.49 14.94
C ALA A 696 25.01 -22.55 14.13
N VAL A 697 24.93 -22.41 12.80
CA VAL A 697 26.10 -22.40 11.89
C VAL A 697 26.86 -21.08 12.02
N ALA A 698 26.17 -19.95 12.07
CA ALA A 698 26.80 -18.63 12.19
C ALA A 698 27.54 -18.44 13.54
N SER A 699 27.06 -19.09 14.62
CA SER A 699 27.72 -19.07 15.94
C SER A 699 28.86 -20.08 16.06
N ASP A 700 29.02 -21.00 15.12
CA ASP A 700 30.03 -22.07 15.23
C ASP A 700 31.45 -21.55 14.91
N PRO A 701 32.36 -21.58 15.90
CA PRO A 701 33.72 -21.02 15.71
C PRO A 701 34.56 -21.81 14.70
N ASP A 702 34.18 -23.05 14.36
CA ASP A 702 34.89 -23.89 13.41
C ASP A 702 34.36 -23.73 11.97
N VAL A 703 33.17 -23.12 11.78
CA VAL A 703 32.62 -22.86 10.44
C VAL A 703 33.13 -21.52 9.87
N ARG A 704 32.80 -20.39 10.49
CA ARG A 704 33.23 -19.03 10.07
C ARG A 704 33.05 -18.74 8.58
N LEU A 705 32.01 -19.27 7.97
CA LEU A 705 31.63 -18.98 6.58
C LEU A 705 30.46 -18.01 6.56
N PRO A 706 30.40 -17.06 5.61
CA PRO A 706 29.21 -16.26 5.38
C PRO A 706 28.03 -17.17 5.01
N VAL A 707 26.84 -16.77 5.45
CA VAL A 707 25.62 -17.56 5.30
C VAL A 707 24.63 -16.84 4.38
N SER A 708 24.08 -17.57 3.39
CA SER A 708 22.90 -17.14 2.65
C SER A 708 21.68 -17.82 3.26
N GLY A 709 20.80 -17.03 3.91
CA GLY A 709 19.65 -17.54 4.67
C GLY A 709 18.46 -17.88 3.77
N ILE A 710 17.88 -19.08 3.95
CA ILE A 710 16.73 -19.55 3.16
C ILE A 710 15.75 -20.25 4.07
N GLY A 711 14.45 -20.05 3.86
CA GLY A 711 13.41 -20.85 4.50
C GLY A 711 12.34 -20.00 5.18
N GLY A 712 11.26 -19.74 4.46
CA GLY A 712 10.07 -19.10 5.00
C GLY A 712 10.06 -17.57 4.98
N VAL A 713 10.98 -16.93 4.28
CA VAL A 713 10.98 -15.47 4.12
C VAL A 713 9.76 -15.05 3.31
N ALA A 714 8.85 -14.27 3.91
CA ALA A 714 7.61 -13.81 3.31
C ALA A 714 7.51 -12.27 3.25
N ASP A 715 8.23 -11.57 4.14
CA ASP A 715 8.30 -10.11 4.17
C ASP A 715 9.67 -9.63 4.68
N TRP A 716 9.83 -8.31 4.81
CA TRP A 716 11.09 -7.71 5.22
C TRP A 716 11.49 -8.00 6.69
N HIS A 717 10.52 -8.26 7.59
CA HIS A 717 10.82 -8.65 8.97
C HIS A 717 11.56 -9.98 9.01
N ASP A 718 11.05 -10.97 8.26
CA ASP A 718 11.69 -12.27 8.17
C ASP A 718 13.14 -12.14 7.70
N ALA A 719 13.38 -11.29 6.68
CA ALA A 719 14.72 -11.05 6.17
C ALA A 719 15.63 -10.42 7.23
N VAL A 720 15.15 -9.45 7.99
CA VAL A 720 15.89 -8.83 9.10
C VAL A 720 16.22 -9.87 10.17
N GLU A 721 15.27 -10.74 10.54
CA GLU A 721 15.52 -11.82 11.50
C GLU A 721 16.64 -12.75 11.02
N PHE A 722 16.65 -13.14 9.74
CA PHE A 722 17.73 -13.93 9.16
C PHE A 722 19.08 -13.22 9.23
N MET A 723 19.13 -11.92 8.94
CA MET A 723 20.36 -11.14 9.03
C MET A 723 20.85 -11.03 10.48
N LEU A 724 19.96 -10.75 11.42
CA LEU A 724 20.27 -10.73 12.85
C LEU A 724 20.79 -12.08 13.35
N ALA A 725 20.27 -13.20 12.79
CA ALA A 725 20.73 -14.57 13.06
C ALA A 725 22.04 -14.95 12.34
N GLY A 726 22.63 -14.07 11.53
CA GLY A 726 23.95 -14.26 10.91
C GLY A 726 23.96 -14.43 9.40
N ALA A 727 22.82 -14.28 8.70
CA ALA A 727 22.78 -14.34 7.24
C ALA A 727 23.29 -13.04 6.60
N THR A 728 24.16 -13.14 5.62
CA THR A 728 24.66 -12.01 4.81
C THR A 728 23.69 -11.65 3.70
N THR A 729 23.09 -12.67 3.05
CA THR A 729 22.05 -12.54 2.02
C THR A 729 20.87 -13.41 2.38
N VAL A 730 19.72 -13.14 1.78
CA VAL A 730 18.48 -13.89 2.02
C VAL A 730 17.89 -14.36 0.70
N GLN A 731 17.64 -15.68 0.59
CA GLN A 731 17.04 -16.25 -0.60
C GLN A 731 15.54 -16.50 -0.39
N VAL A 732 14.73 -16.09 -1.37
CA VAL A 732 13.26 -16.18 -1.35
C VAL A 732 12.78 -17.09 -2.49
N GLY A 733 11.93 -18.06 -2.17
CA GLY A 733 11.35 -18.99 -3.15
C GLY A 733 9.83 -19.00 -3.13
N THR A 734 9.21 -19.72 -2.19
CA THR A 734 7.77 -19.96 -2.11
C THR A 734 6.94 -18.68 -2.11
N SER A 735 7.38 -17.64 -1.41
CA SER A 735 6.67 -16.36 -1.32
C SER A 735 6.59 -15.66 -2.68
N VAL A 736 7.61 -15.81 -3.54
CA VAL A 736 7.56 -15.27 -4.91
C VAL A 736 6.56 -16.04 -5.79
N MET A 737 6.42 -17.35 -5.60
CA MET A 737 5.36 -18.12 -6.29
C MET A 737 3.97 -17.64 -5.90
N HIS A 738 3.81 -17.15 -4.68
CA HIS A 738 2.53 -16.63 -4.18
C HIS A 738 2.28 -15.17 -4.61
N TRP A 739 3.29 -14.30 -4.46
CA TRP A 739 3.13 -12.84 -4.58
C TRP A 739 3.72 -12.24 -5.87
N GLY A 740 4.48 -13.03 -6.62
CA GLY A 740 5.22 -12.57 -7.81
C GLY A 740 6.50 -11.81 -7.47
N TYR A 741 7.30 -11.51 -8.51
CA TYR A 741 8.60 -10.82 -8.35
C TYR A 741 8.48 -9.42 -7.74
N ARG A 742 7.37 -8.74 -7.92
CA ARG A 742 7.13 -7.38 -7.41
C ARG A 742 7.09 -7.27 -5.89
N MET A 743 7.04 -8.38 -5.14
CA MET A 743 7.15 -8.35 -3.69
C MET A 743 8.48 -7.75 -3.20
N ILE A 744 9.48 -7.69 -4.07
CA ILE A 744 10.79 -7.08 -3.79
C ILE A 744 10.68 -5.60 -3.40
N ASP A 745 9.69 -4.87 -3.94
CA ASP A 745 9.43 -3.48 -3.59
C ASP A 745 9.18 -3.30 -2.08
N ASP A 746 8.37 -4.18 -1.48
CA ASP A 746 8.13 -4.18 -0.04
C ASP A 746 9.36 -4.62 0.77
N LEU A 747 10.13 -5.59 0.27
CA LEU A 747 11.34 -6.07 0.92
C LEU A 747 12.42 -4.98 0.99
N VAL A 748 12.71 -4.34 -0.13
CA VAL A 748 13.70 -3.25 -0.25
C VAL A 748 13.29 -2.05 0.58
N ASP A 749 12.03 -1.62 0.45
CA ASP A 749 11.53 -0.43 1.14
C ASP A 749 11.42 -0.66 2.66
N GLY A 750 10.97 -1.84 3.08
CA GLY A 750 10.86 -2.21 4.50
C GLY A 750 12.23 -2.29 5.18
N LEU A 751 13.20 -2.98 4.54
CA LEU A 751 14.57 -3.05 5.04
C LEU A 751 15.22 -1.67 5.12
N SER A 752 15.08 -0.84 4.08
CA SER A 752 15.62 0.52 4.06
C SER A 752 15.08 1.37 5.21
N THR A 753 13.76 1.32 5.42
CA THR A 753 13.07 2.04 6.49
C THR A 753 13.50 1.53 7.88
N TYR A 754 13.64 0.22 8.04
CA TYR A 754 14.09 -0.39 9.29
C TYR A 754 15.53 0.02 9.63
N LEU A 755 16.46 -0.08 8.68
CA LEU A 755 17.85 0.33 8.87
C LEU A 755 17.93 1.79 9.35
N ARG A 756 17.25 2.70 8.65
CA ARG A 756 17.19 4.11 9.05
C ARG A 756 16.61 4.30 10.46
N SER A 757 15.54 3.59 10.81
CA SER A 757 14.92 3.68 12.14
C SER A 757 15.86 3.27 13.27
N LYS A 758 16.86 2.43 12.97
CA LYS A 758 17.91 1.96 13.88
C LYS A 758 19.21 2.77 13.78
N GLY A 759 19.25 3.80 12.93
CA GLY A 759 20.47 4.59 12.69
C GLY A 759 21.58 3.80 11.97
N LEU A 760 21.19 2.80 11.17
CA LEU A 760 22.11 1.94 10.40
C LEU A 760 22.12 2.37 8.93
N HIS A 761 23.25 2.13 8.25
CA HIS A 761 23.48 2.58 6.89
C HIS A 761 23.54 1.43 5.88
N SER A 762 23.70 0.19 6.34
CA SER A 762 23.82 -0.97 5.46
C SER A 762 23.30 -2.27 6.09
N PRO A 763 22.89 -3.27 5.29
CA PRO A 763 22.51 -4.60 5.79
C PRO A 763 23.64 -5.32 6.53
N ALA A 764 24.89 -5.07 6.14
CA ALA A 764 26.07 -5.68 6.78
C ALA A 764 26.15 -5.39 8.29
N GLU A 765 25.62 -4.23 8.72
CA GLU A 765 25.57 -3.87 10.12
C GLU A 765 24.55 -4.67 10.95
N LEU A 766 23.64 -5.38 10.31
CA LEU A 766 22.68 -6.27 10.99
C LEU A 766 23.24 -7.68 11.23
N VAL A 767 24.18 -8.12 10.39
CA VAL A 767 24.62 -9.51 10.34
C VAL A 767 25.13 -9.99 11.70
N GLY A 768 24.44 -10.97 12.26
CA GLY A 768 24.83 -11.63 13.51
C GLY A 768 24.61 -10.82 14.80
N ARG A 769 23.92 -9.68 14.77
CA ARG A 769 23.73 -8.85 15.99
C ARG A 769 22.93 -9.55 17.09
N ALA A 770 22.12 -10.55 16.78
CA ALA A 770 21.40 -11.32 17.78
C ALA A 770 22.24 -12.47 18.37
N LEU A 771 23.31 -12.89 17.69
CA LEU A 771 24.11 -14.06 18.12
C LEU A 771 24.71 -13.94 19.53
N PRO A 772 25.25 -12.78 19.97
CA PRO A 772 25.81 -12.62 21.31
C PRO A 772 24.74 -12.77 22.44
N THR A 773 23.44 -12.64 22.11
CA THR A 773 22.35 -12.79 23.09
C THR A 773 21.78 -14.21 23.12
N LEU A 774 22.20 -15.09 22.21
CA LEU A 774 21.86 -16.51 22.25
C LEU A 774 22.80 -17.21 23.25
N THR A 775 22.22 -17.95 24.18
CA THR A 775 22.96 -18.66 25.19
C THR A 775 22.34 -20.04 25.45
N ASP A 776 23.10 -20.91 26.14
CA ASP A 776 22.57 -22.21 26.60
C ASP A 776 21.57 -22.01 27.75
N TRP A 777 20.62 -22.92 27.86
CA TRP A 777 19.54 -22.84 28.85
C TRP A 777 20.04 -22.61 30.27
N GLY A 778 21.16 -23.25 30.66
CA GLY A 778 21.75 -23.11 31.98
C GLY A 778 22.34 -21.73 32.32
N HIS A 779 22.49 -20.84 31.31
CA HIS A 779 22.94 -19.47 31.49
C HIS A 779 21.81 -18.44 31.43
N LEU A 780 20.56 -18.90 31.25
CA LEU A 780 19.40 -17.99 31.29
C LEU A 780 19.17 -17.54 32.75
N ASP A 781 18.82 -16.29 32.94
CA ASP A 781 18.51 -15.70 34.24
C ASP A 781 17.19 -16.31 34.77
N GLN A 782 17.28 -16.96 35.93
CA GLN A 782 16.16 -17.59 36.64
C GLN A 782 15.83 -16.87 37.95
N SER A 783 16.38 -15.69 38.18
CA SER A 783 16.23 -14.92 39.42
C SER A 783 14.94 -14.11 39.51
N PHE A 784 14.19 -14.01 38.42
CA PHE A 784 12.94 -13.29 38.34
C PHE A 784 11.78 -14.17 37.87
N ARG A 785 10.55 -13.71 38.10
CA ARG A 785 9.33 -14.35 37.54
C ARG A 785 8.44 -13.31 36.86
N LEU A 786 7.62 -13.74 35.94
CA LEU A 786 6.62 -12.94 35.26
C LEU A 786 5.21 -13.32 35.77
N LEU A 787 4.37 -12.31 35.96
CA LEU A 787 2.97 -12.46 36.30
C LEU A 787 2.10 -11.88 35.19
N ALA A 788 1.12 -12.62 34.70
CA ALA A 788 0.15 -12.12 33.75
C ALA A 788 -0.77 -11.09 34.42
N GLN A 789 -0.96 -9.96 33.80
CA GLN A 789 -1.90 -8.92 34.22
C GLN A 789 -2.93 -8.68 33.12
N ILE A 790 -4.21 -8.79 33.45
CA ILE A 790 -5.33 -8.61 32.52
C ILE A 790 -5.88 -7.20 32.66
N ASP A 791 -5.90 -6.43 31.57
CA ASP A 791 -6.54 -5.13 31.51
C ASP A 791 -8.06 -5.33 31.33
N GLU A 792 -8.81 -5.15 32.40
CA GLU A 792 -10.25 -5.36 32.42
C GLU A 792 -11.00 -4.36 31.50
N ALA A 793 -10.45 -3.17 31.28
CA ALA A 793 -11.08 -2.18 30.39
C ALA A 793 -10.98 -2.57 28.92
N ARG A 794 -9.99 -3.38 28.56
CA ARG A 794 -9.80 -3.93 27.20
C ARG A 794 -10.38 -5.33 27.03
N CYS A 795 -10.65 -6.02 28.13
CA CYS A 795 -11.09 -7.41 28.12
C CYS A 795 -12.51 -7.54 27.52
N ILE A 796 -12.65 -8.38 26.52
CA ILE A 796 -13.94 -8.70 25.87
C ILE A 796 -14.61 -9.95 26.47
N HIS A 797 -14.09 -10.46 27.57
CA HIS A 797 -14.58 -11.64 28.31
C HIS A 797 -14.79 -12.91 27.47
N CYS A 798 -13.95 -13.11 26.42
CA CYS A 798 -14.02 -14.31 25.56
C CYS A 798 -13.51 -15.60 26.26
N ASN A 799 -12.85 -15.49 27.40
CA ASN A 799 -12.32 -16.56 28.24
C ASN A 799 -11.28 -17.49 27.58
N LEU A 800 -10.71 -17.14 26.42
CA LEU A 800 -9.67 -17.97 25.77
C LEU A 800 -8.43 -18.11 26.65
N CYS A 801 -8.03 -17.04 27.36
CA CYS A 801 -6.91 -17.07 28.31
C CYS A 801 -7.20 -18.00 29.53
N LEU A 802 -8.44 -18.03 30.03
CA LEU A 802 -8.86 -18.94 31.09
C LEU A 802 -8.74 -20.39 30.64
N VAL A 803 -9.31 -20.73 29.48
CA VAL A 803 -9.25 -22.08 28.91
C VAL A 803 -7.79 -22.49 28.66
N ALA A 804 -6.99 -21.62 28.03
CA ALA A 804 -5.59 -21.93 27.75
C ALA A 804 -4.77 -22.16 29.02
N CYS A 805 -5.01 -21.39 30.09
CA CYS A 805 -4.31 -21.55 31.35
C CYS A 805 -4.74 -22.83 32.09
N ASN A 806 -6.04 -23.09 32.16
CA ASN A 806 -6.55 -24.27 32.87
C ASN A 806 -6.22 -25.60 32.16
N ASP A 807 -6.47 -25.65 30.84
CA ASP A 807 -6.19 -26.84 30.04
C ASP A 807 -4.69 -27.02 29.76
N GLY A 808 -3.92 -25.91 29.80
CA GLY A 808 -2.47 -25.87 29.64
C GLY A 808 -1.67 -26.17 30.89
N ALA A 809 -2.35 -26.56 31.98
CA ALA A 809 -1.77 -27.14 33.21
C ALA A 809 -1.23 -26.16 34.27
N HIS A 810 -1.55 -24.87 34.26
CA HIS A 810 -1.13 -23.96 35.33
C HIS A 810 -2.25 -23.50 36.25
N GLU A 811 -3.52 -23.58 35.83
CA GLU A 811 -4.73 -23.26 36.59
C GLU A 811 -4.67 -21.91 37.36
N ALA A 812 -3.86 -20.97 36.84
CA ALA A 812 -3.60 -19.69 37.49
C ALA A 812 -4.64 -18.60 37.17
N ILE A 813 -5.55 -18.85 36.24
CA ILE A 813 -6.60 -17.88 35.86
C ILE A 813 -7.95 -18.45 36.26
N HIS A 814 -8.70 -17.69 37.05
CA HIS A 814 -10.05 -18.07 37.46
C HIS A 814 -11.00 -16.90 37.32
N ARG A 815 -12.30 -17.18 37.47
CA ARG A 815 -13.35 -16.21 37.39
C ARG A 815 -13.85 -15.83 38.77
N GLU A 816 -13.80 -14.54 39.10
CA GLU A 816 -14.42 -14.01 40.31
C GLU A 816 -15.71 -13.25 39.99
N GLY A 817 -16.70 -13.31 40.91
CA GLY A 817 -17.98 -12.62 40.79
C GLY A 817 -19.11 -13.48 40.21
N THR A 818 -20.35 -12.99 40.39
CA THR A 818 -21.57 -13.64 39.90
C THR A 818 -22.15 -12.93 38.68
N ASN A 819 -23.03 -13.59 37.95
CA ASN A 819 -23.68 -13.15 36.70
C ASN A 819 -23.75 -11.63 36.48
N GLY A 820 -23.05 -11.13 35.49
CA GLY A 820 -23.05 -9.73 35.03
C GLY A 820 -21.90 -8.85 35.56
N THR A 821 -21.13 -9.31 36.57
CA THR A 821 -19.98 -8.61 37.14
C THR A 821 -18.72 -9.49 37.27
N SER A 822 -18.68 -10.64 36.58
CA SER A 822 -17.55 -11.54 36.69
C SER A 822 -16.31 -11.00 35.94
N ARG A 823 -15.17 -10.99 36.63
CA ARG A 823 -13.86 -10.64 36.07
C ARG A 823 -12.93 -11.85 36.07
N LEU A 824 -11.90 -11.79 35.24
CA LEU A 824 -10.82 -12.78 35.24
C LEU A 824 -9.70 -12.32 36.18
N VAL A 825 -9.30 -13.17 37.09
CA VAL A 825 -8.25 -12.91 38.09
C VAL A 825 -7.11 -13.90 37.88
N VAL A 826 -5.88 -13.41 38.02
CA VAL A 826 -4.67 -14.22 37.93
C VAL A 826 -4.14 -14.47 39.35
N GLU A 827 -4.02 -15.72 39.75
CA GLU A 827 -3.39 -16.12 41.02
C GLU A 827 -1.87 -16.11 40.87
N GLY A 828 -1.22 -15.18 41.56
CA GLY A 828 0.21 -14.94 41.43
C GLY A 828 1.06 -16.14 41.82
N ASP A 829 0.62 -16.94 42.78
CA ASP A 829 1.36 -18.11 43.26
C ASP A 829 1.32 -19.30 42.29
N HIS A 830 0.30 -19.36 41.44
CA HIS A 830 0.16 -20.41 40.42
C HIS A 830 0.67 -19.95 39.04
N CYS A 831 0.84 -18.65 38.82
CA CYS A 831 1.27 -18.14 37.52
C CYS A 831 2.80 -18.34 37.34
N VAL A 832 3.17 -19.11 36.32
CA VAL A 832 4.57 -19.35 35.95
C VAL A 832 5.11 -18.42 34.87
N GLY A 833 4.33 -17.42 34.42
CA GLY A 833 4.75 -16.45 33.39
C GLY A 833 4.95 -17.05 32.00
N CYS A 834 4.25 -18.12 31.64
CA CYS A 834 4.45 -18.86 30.38
C CYS A 834 3.99 -18.14 29.12
N HIS A 835 3.35 -16.98 29.21
CA HIS A 835 2.79 -16.19 28.12
C HIS A 835 1.61 -16.82 27.34
N LEU A 836 1.20 -18.05 27.60
CA LEU A 836 0.17 -18.71 26.80
C LEU A 836 -1.14 -17.93 26.77
N CYS A 837 -1.58 -17.37 27.91
CA CYS A 837 -2.76 -16.50 28.01
C CYS A 837 -2.68 -15.24 27.13
N GLN A 838 -1.48 -14.66 27.00
CA GLN A 838 -1.22 -13.50 26.15
C GLN A 838 -1.28 -13.87 24.65
N TYR A 839 -0.70 -15.00 24.26
CA TYR A 839 -0.68 -15.46 22.86
C TYR A 839 -2.08 -15.84 22.32
N VAL A 840 -2.94 -16.41 23.16
CA VAL A 840 -4.31 -16.76 22.74
C VAL A 840 -5.28 -15.60 22.84
N CYS A 841 -4.90 -14.47 23.47
CA CYS A 841 -5.78 -13.33 23.63
C CYS A 841 -5.99 -12.62 22.27
N PRO A 842 -7.25 -12.49 21.79
CA PRO A 842 -7.53 -11.82 20.53
C PRO A 842 -7.42 -10.29 20.60
N VAL A 843 -7.25 -9.73 21.80
CA VAL A 843 -7.18 -8.28 22.03
C VAL A 843 -5.73 -7.91 22.36
N GLU A 844 -5.09 -7.19 21.45
CA GLU A 844 -3.72 -6.75 21.60
C GLU A 844 -3.57 -5.82 22.82
N GLY A 845 -2.55 -6.08 23.65
CA GLY A 845 -2.27 -5.31 24.86
C GLY A 845 -3.30 -5.48 25.99
N CYS A 846 -4.25 -6.40 25.86
CA CYS A 846 -5.19 -6.73 26.94
C CYS A 846 -4.50 -7.53 28.06
N ILE A 847 -3.49 -8.34 27.74
CA ILE A 847 -2.70 -9.09 28.72
C ILE A 847 -1.24 -8.66 28.59
N SER A 848 -0.66 -8.20 29.68
CA SER A 848 0.75 -7.86 29.82
C SER A 848 1.40 -8.79 30.85
N MET A 849 2.74 -8.91 30.78
CA MET A 849 3.53 -9.60 31.79
C MET A 849 4.25 -8.59 32.66
N VAL A 850 4.11 -8.69 33.96
CA VAL A 850 4.76 -7.83 34.95
C VAL A 850 5.86 -8.63 35.63
N GLU A 851 7.06 -8.06 35.67
CA GLU A 851 8.20 -8.66 36.35
C GLU A 851 8.08 -8.53 37.85
N LEU A 852 8.34 -9.61 38.56
CA LEU A 852 8.40 -9.69 40.01
C LEU A 852 9.77 -10.22 40.46
N GLU A 853 10.31 -9.67 41.54
CA GLU A 853 11.55 -10.19 42.15
C GLU A 853 11.32 -11.60 42.76
N GLY A 854 12.29 -12.45 42.57
CA GLY A 854 12.31 -13.83 43.14
C GLY A 854 12.21 -14.91 42.07
N PRO A 855 12.61 -16.15 42.40
CA PRO A 855 12.64 -17.26 41.46
C PRO A 855 11.24 -17.63 40.98
N ALA A 856 11.18 -18.26 39.79
CA ALA A 856 9.95 -18.83 39.26
C ALA A 856 9.25 -19.73 40.25
N ALA A 857 7.90 -19.70 40.27
CA ALA A 857 7.12 -20.62 41.12
C ALA A 857 7.47 -22.08 40.80
N VAL A 858 7.80 -22.82 41.80
CA VAL A 858 8.02 -24.29 41.69
C VAL A 858 6.70 -24.96 42.05
N HIS A 859 6.06 -25.64 41.11
CA HIS A 859 4.85 -26.45 41.31
C HIS A 859 5.17 -27.91 41.51
#